data_21bc0b2eeba40cb0095c0aa3595bebb6
#
_entry.id   21bc0b2eeba40cb0095c0aa3595bebb6
#
_cell.length_a   1.000
_cell.length_b   1.000
_cell.length_c   1.000
_cell.angle_alpha   90.00
_cell.angle_beta   90.00
_cell.angle_gamma   90.00
#
_symmetry.space_group_name_H-M   'P 1'
#
loop_
_entity.id
_entity.type
_entity.pdbx_description
1 polymer ?
#
loop_
_entity_poly.entity_id
_entity_poly.type
_entity_poly.pdbx_seq_one_letter_code
_entity_poly.pdbx_strand_id
1 'polypeptide(L)'
;MKKFLILLIVFAAVVQQSTFASTEKAGKVLDQIIKVNNYWQANNTPYVRSFWDHAAYHTGNMEAYRLTGRADWYAYTDKWCRHNEWKGAKSDDRANWKYKTYGEGHDFVLFGDWQICFQTYIDMYNLVPAQYKVARAIEVMSHECSMTDTHFWWWADALYMVMPVMTKMYKLTGEVKYLDKLTENFLWSDSLMYDKEEQLYYRDAKYIYPKVKTACNEGKSFWARGDGWVLAGLAKVLADMPQDYKNRDIFVQRFRELAEGVARVQRPDGYWSRSMLCEDDAPGPETSGTAFFTYGMLWGVNNGYLDKATYAPIIERAWKYLSEKALQSDGSIGFVQPIGEKPDPTKTVDAHSQAPFGTGAWLLAACEMVRYINADPLIPAPDPNKITNSVYHHTPTTPTVGVGGIFAAAPTGLPTTAPTAWRNAGHEDCGNWEIENPTDENIAQVFEITNMESLKRANVAVAREFFFTDLDGNEVPYQITHDGRVLVFCSVRPHSSITLSMCKGQPLDYELIANGRIYPNRMDDLVWENDRCAWRFYGPAAHKSMKNSAYGFDTFVKNTMHPIQDQLYHNELTSYGVHERMNKAKSPLDWNQVHRGYTYHRNFGAGMDAYTVGATLGAGAPALMAKDNGQWTILYPLYYEKAEILDNGPLRFTVRMTMPAQTLPPTGGAGEGLSYREVRLISQDCGSHFARVEVTYEGLSKSTPVCAGIVVHESAPKAYTLNKKEGFVTYAEPLDNADKRMNGEHYIGIFMPQSKKGQLNYLPLAEKRAGGIGHALLQTTYTPGQPFVYYTGSAWSLYDVPTYAIWQETLRHEASILANGLRLVEH
;
A
#
# COMPACT_ATOMS: atom_id res chain seq x y z
N MET A 1 -28.30 48.70 3.99
CA MET A 1 -27.79 47.79 2.96
C MET A 1 -26.27 47.89 2.72
N LYS A 2 -25.67 49.06 2.41
CA LYS A 2 -24.19 49.15 2.17
C LYS A 2 -23.31 48.68 3.36
N LYS A 3 -23.67 48.99 4.61
CA LYS A 3 -22.92 48.56 5.81
C LYS A 3 -23.02 47.03 6.04
N PHE A 4 -24.14 46.41 5.70
CA PHE A 4 -24.32 44.95 5.82
C PHE A 4 -23.55 44.18 4.73
N LEU A 5 -23.45 44.78 3.52
CA LEU A 5 -22.68 44.19 2.42
C LEU A 5 -21.15 44.25 2.69
N ILE A 6 -20.69 45.35 3.31
CA ILE A 6 -19.26 45.47 3.70
C ILE A 6 -18.91 44.49 4.82
N LEU A 7 -19.80 44.27 5.78
CA LEU A 7 -19.60 43.30 6.86
C LEU A 7 -19.57 41.87 6.32
N LEU A 8 -20.43 41.53 5.34
CA LEU A 8 -20.44 40.25 4.65
C LEU A 8 -19.18 40.01 3.82
N ILE A 9 -18.67 41.05 3.13
CA ILE A 9 -17.42 40.95 2.34
C ILE A 9 -16.20 40.81 3.25
N VAL A 10 -16.16 41.54 4.38
CA VAL A 10 -15.08 41.41 5.35
C VAL A 10 -15.13 40.04 6.04
N PHE A 11 -16.32 39.54 6.39
CA PHE A 11 -16.48 38.19 6.96
C PHE A 11 -16.10 37.11 5.97
N ALA A 12 -16.48 37.23 4.69
CA ALA A 12 -16.07 36.30 3.64
C ALA A 12 -14.55 36.32 3.40
N ALA A 13 -13.93 37.51 3.40
CA ALA A 13 -12.48 37.66 3.25
C ALA A 13 -11.69 37.09 4.45
N VAL A 14 -12.20 37.26 5.67
CA VAL A 14 -11.57 36.70 6.88
C VAL A 14 -11.72 35.18 6.92
N VAL A 15 -12.87 34.64 6.51
CA VAL A 15 -13.09 33.19 6.40
C VAL A 15 -12.21 32.60 5.29
N GLN A 16 -12.08 33.28 4.15
CA GLN A 16 -11.24 32.83 3.05
C GLN A 16 -9.74 32.83 3.43
N GLN A 17 -9.25 33.84 4.15
CA GLN A 17 -7.87 33.85 4.68
C GLN A 17 -7.62 32.74 5.73
N SER A 18 -8.60 32.45 6.59
CA SER A 18 -8.43 31.40 7.62
C SER A 18 -8.38 29.99 7.03
N THR A 19 -9.14 29.73 5.96
CA THR A 19 -9.15 28.42 5.29
C THR A 19 -7.92 28.19 4.40
N PHE A 20 -7.41 29.20 3.72
CA PHE A 20 -6.11 29.14 3.02
C PHE A 20 -4.97 28.79 3.99
N ALA A 21 -4.95 29.42 5.16
CA ALA A 21 -3.96 29.16 6.18
C ALA A 21 -4.04 27.72 6.76
N SER A 22 -5.22 27.10 6.85
CA SER A 22 -5.38 25.75 7.37
C SER A 22 -4.86 24.69 6.37
N THR A 23 -5.16 24.83 5.08
CA THR A 23 -4.69 23.89 4.03
C THR A 23 -3.18 23.92 3.86
N GLU A 24 -2.57 25.13 3.93
CA GLU A 24 -1.12 25.27 3.92
C GLU A 24 -0.47 24.66 5.17
N LYS A 25 -1.09 24.83 6.35
CA LYS A 25 -0.61 24.22 7.60
C LYS A 25 -0.66 22.69 7.54
N ALA A 26 -1.75 22.09 7.06
CA ALA A 26 -1.87 20.65 6.90
C ALA A 26 -0.83 20.10 5.91
N GLY A 27 -0.59 20.80 4.79
CA GLY A 27 0.45 20.47 3.83
C GLY A 27 1.85 20.45 4.44
N LYS A 28 2.18 21.43 5.29
CA LYS A 28 3.46 21.45 6.03
C LYS A 28 3.63 20.26 6.96
N VAL A 29 2.58 19.86 7.66
CA VAL A 29 2.63 18.68 8.54
C VAL A 29 2.82 17.40 7.72
N LEU A 30 2.13 17.27 6.59
CA LEU A 30 2.32 16.13 5.67
C LEU A 30 3.77 16.06 5.16
N ASP A 31 4.37 17.18 4.77
CA ASP A 31 5.78 17.24 4.35
C ASP A 31 6.73 16.82 5.48
N GLN A 32 6.42 17.19 6.72
CA GLN A 32 7.17 16.76 7.90
C GLN A 32 7.03 15.24 8.13
N ILE A 33 5.82 14.67 8.03
CA ILE A 33 5.57 13.22 8.11
C ILE A 33 6.42 12.48 7.06
N ILE A 34 6.39 12.94 5.81
CA ILE A 34 7.16 12.34 4.72
C ILE A 34 8.66 12.40 5.03
N LYS A 35 9.14 13.54 5.48
CA LYS A 35 10.55 13.74 5.82
C LYS A 35 11.02 12.81 6.95
N VAL A 36 10.25 12.75 8.04
CA VAL A 36 10.58 11.93 9.22
C VAL A 36 10.57 10.44 8.86
N ASN A 37 9.53 9.98 8.21
CA ASN A 37 9.39 8.55 7.94
C ASN A 37 10.39 8.07 6.87
N ASN A 38 10.65 8.88 5.85
CA ASN A 38 11.69 8.58 4.85
C ASN A 38 13.09 8.57 5.48
N TYR A 39 13.41 9.54 6.35
CA TYR A 39 14.68 9.53 7.09
C TYR A 39 14.81 8.24 7.90
N TRP A 40 13.78 7.88 8.67
CA TRP A 40 13.81 6.68 9.49
C TRP A 40 14.07 5.42 8.66
N GLN A 41 13.30 5.21 7.60
CA GLN A 41 13.40 4.01 6.76
C GLN A 41 14.71 3.95 5.96
N ALA A 42 15.29 5.09 5.60
CA ALA A 42 16.59 5.13 4.92
C ALA A 42 17.77 4.78 5.86
N ASN A 43 17.63 5.03 7.15
CA ASN A 43 18.71 4.83 8.14
C ASN A 43 18.52 3.60 9.03
N ASN A 44 17.41 2.87 8.89
CA ASN A 44 17.10 1.70 9.72
C ASN A 44 16.63 0.54 8.84
N THR A 45 16.95 -0.67 9.26
CA THR A 45 16.50 -1.88 8.56
C THR A 45 15.16 -2.38 9.11
N PRO A 46 14.26 -2.94 8.26
CA PRO A 46 13.06 -3.61 8.74
C PRO A 46 13.34 -5.03 9.29
N TYR A 47 14.55 -5.55 9.15
CA TYR A 47 14.91 -6.91 9.59
C TYR A 47 15.34 -6.92 11.05
N VAL A 48 14.43 -6.51 11.93
CA VAL A 48 14.60 -6.43 13.38
C VAL A 48 13.48 -7.21 14.08
N ARG A 49 13.70 -7.58 15.33
CA ARG A 49 12.73 -8.35 16.14
C ARG A 49 11.39 -7.64 16.30
N SER A 50 10.32 -8.41 16.53
CA SER A 50 8.95 -7.90 16.76
C SER A 50 8.69 -7.47 18.21
N PHE A 51 9.73 -7.07 18.95
CA PHE A 51 9.62 -6.63 20.34
C PHE A 51 9.12 -5.17 20.41
N TRP A 52 8.69 -4.73 21.58
CA TRP A 52 7.94 -3.48 21.78
C TRP A 52 8.57 -2.23 21.16
N ASP A 53 9.90 -2.10 21.27
CA ASP A 53 10.62 -0.91 20.83
C ASP A 53 10.50 -0.65 19.32
N HIS A 54 10.67 -1.69 18.51
CA HIS A 54 10.45 -1.63 17.06
C HIS A 54 8.98 -1.69 16.67
N ALA A 55 8.18 -2.53 17.36
CA ALA A 55 6.76 -2.67 17.05
C ALA A 55 6.00 -1.33 17.23
N ALA A 56 6.38 -0.51 18.23
CA ALA A 56 5.80 0.81 18.43
C ALA A 56 6.04 1.76 17.24
N TYR A 57 7.20 1.67 16.56
CA TYR A 57 7.42 2.40 15.31
C TYR A 57 6.40 1.99 14.24
N HIS A 58 6.20 0.69 14.07
CA HIS A 58 5.28 0.18 13.04
C HIS A 58 3.82 0.58 13.28
N THR A 59 3.38 0.80 14.52
CA THR A 59 2.04 1.35 14.79
C THR A 59 1.91 2.78 14.26
N GLY A 60 2.94 3.62 14.38
CA GLY A 60 2.98 4.97 13.82
C GLY A 60 3.14 4.97 12.30
N ASN A 61 3.99 4.10 11.75
CA ASN A 61 4.15 3.96 10.31
C ASN A 61 2.86 3.53 9.60
N MET A 62 2.09 2.61 10.21
CA MET A 62 0.80 2.20 9.66
C MET A 62 -0.23 3.32 9.69
N GLU A 63 -0.20 4.18 10.70
CA GLU A 63 -1.07 5.35 10.75
C GLU A 63 -0.67 6.39 9.68
N ALA A 64 0.63 6.61 9.48
CA ALA A 64 1.15 7.44 8.40
C ALA A 64 0.81 6.86 7.01
N TYR A 65 0.88 5.53 6.84
CA TYR A 65 0.42 4.85 5.64
C TYR A 65 -1.08 5.08 5.39
N ARG A 66 -1.94 4.91 6.40
CA ARG A 66 -3.39 5.16 6.27
C ARG A 66 -3.72 6.59 5.86
N LEU A 67 -2.94 7.55 6.36
CA LEU A 67 -3.12 8.96 6.04
C LEU A 67 -2.68 9.29 4.61
N THR A 68 -1.60 8.66 4.12
CA THR A 68 -0.90 9.08 2.91
C THR A 68 -1.03 8.11 1.74
N GLY A 69 -1.35 6.84 2.00
CA GLY A 69 -1.38 5.77 1.00
C GLY A 69 0.01 5.37 0.47
N ARG A 70 1.11 5.73 1.14
CA ARG A 70 2.48 5.46 0.66
C ARG A 70 2.84 3.99 0.73
N ALA A 71 2.89 3.34 -0.42
CA ALA A 71 3.14 1.91 -0.51
C ALA A 71 4.57 1.50 -0.09
N ASP A 72 5.57 2.37 -0.22
CA ASP A 72 6.91 2.13 0.32
C ASP A 72 6.89 1.94 1.84
N TRP A 73 6.03 2.66 2.56
CA TRP A 73 5.85 2.52 3.99
C TRP A 73 5.11 1.23 4.38
N TYR A 74 4.10 0.84 3.58
CA TYR A 74 3.47 -0.46 3.70
C TYR A 74 4.50 -1.59 3.48
N ALA A 75 5.26 -1.51 2.39
CA ALA A 75 6.26 -2.52 2.05
C ALA A 75 7.37 -2.65 3.12
N TYR A 76 7.77 -1.53 3.75
CA TYR A 76 8.71 -1.57 4.87
C TYR A 76 8.15 -2.35 6.06
N THR A 77 6.88 -2.09 6.43
CA THR A 77 6.22 -2.84 7.51
C THR A 77 5.96 -4.29 7.13
N ASP A 78 5.57 -4.59 5.88
CA ASP A 78 5.39 -5.96 5.41
C ASP A 78 6.68 -6.79 5.52
N LYS A 79 7.83 -6.22 5.13
CA LYS A 79 9.15 -6.86 5.31
C LYS A 79 9.44 -7.19 6.78
N TRP A 80 9.12 -6.27 7.70
CA TRP A 80 9.26 -6.52 9.14
C TRP A 80 8.32 -7.62 9.64
N CYS A 81 7.05 -7.61 9.22
CA CYS A 81 6.08 -8.65 9.59
C CYS A 81 6.54 -10.04 9.12
N ARG A 82 6.99 -10.15 7.88
CA ARG A 82 7.48 -11.41 7.29
C ARG A 82 8.76 -11.90 7.95
N HIS A 83 9.72 -10.99 8.21
CA HIS A 83 10.94 -11.33 8.93
C HIS A 83 10.65 -11.95 10.30
N ASN A 84 9.61 -11.50 10.97
CA ASN A 84 9.16 -12.02 12.26
C ASN A 84 8.15 -13.18 12.13
N GLU A 85 7.89 -13.69 10.92
CA GLU A 85 6.97 -14.80 10.68
C GLU A 85 5.55 -14.53 11.22
N TRP A 86 5.14 -13.26 11.29
CA TRP A 86 3.87 -12.83 11.88
C TRP A 86 3.69 -13.30 13.33
N LYS A 87 4.81 -13.49 14.04
CA LYS A 87 4.86 -13.90 15.44
C LYS A 87 5.47 -12.81 16.32
N GLY A 88 5.05 -12.76 17.57
CA GLY A 88 5.79 -12.11 18.67
C GLY A 88 6.85 -13.07 19.20
N ALA A 89 6.75 -13.44 20.47
CA ALA A 89 7.54 -14.55 21.01
C ALA A 89 7.21 -15.87 20.28
N LYS A 90 8.24 -16.67 19.97
CA LYS A 90 8.11 -17.80 19.03
C LYS A 90 7.85 -19.18 19.68
N SER A 91 7.85 -19.29 21.02
CA SER A 91 7.61 -20.57 21.69
C SER A 91 6.19 -21.08 21.40
N ASP A 92 6.10 -22.32 20.93
CA ASP A 92 4.84 -23.02 20.69
C ASP A 92 4.42 -23.90 21.88
N ASP A 93 5.28 -24.04 22.89
CA ASP A 93 5.02 -24.81 24.11
C ASP A 93 4.21 -23.99 25.14
N ARG A 94 2.89 -24.10 25.07
CA ARG A 94 1.96 -23.34 25.92
C ARG A 94 2.15 -23.59 27.42
N ALA A 95 2.66 -24.74 27.82
CA ALA A 95 2.88 -25.06 29.23
C ALA A 95 3.98 -24.19 29.86
N ASN A 96 4.89 -23.68 29.05
CA ASN A 96 6.01 -22.85 29.45
C ASN A 96 5.82 -21.34 29.15
N TRP A 97 4.66 -20.90 28.68
CA TRP A 97 4.40 -19.50 28.39
C TRP A 97 4.44 -18.62 29.66
N LYS A 98 5.18 -17.52 29.59
CA LYS A 98 5.51 -16.62 30.71
C LYS A 98 5.00 -15.20 30.50
N TYR A 99 4.76 -14.45 31.59
CA TYR A 99 4.36 -13.04 31.59
C TYR A 99 4.65 -12.27 32.90
N LYS A 100 4.92 -12.97 34.01
CA LYS A 100 4.93 -12.38 35.38
C LYS A 100 6.10 -11.45 35.65
N THR A 101 7.17 -11.55 34.87
CA THR A 101 8.38 -10.75 35.00
C THR A 101 8.79 -10.22 33.64
N TYR A 102 9.65 -9.19 33.61
CA TYR A 102 10.26 -8.76 32.37
C TYR A 102 11.13 -9.87 31.77
N GLY A 103 11.01 -10.08 30.46
CA GLY A 103 11.83 -11.07 29.77
C GLY A 103 11.72 -10.98 28.25
N GLU A 104 12.89 -11.06 27.60
CA GLU A 104 13.01 -10.99 26.12
C GLU A 104 13.08 -12.37 25.45
N GLY A 105 13.07 -13.46 26.24
CA GLY A 105 13.07 -14.83 25.72
C GLY A 105 11.76 -15.19 25.03
N HIS A 106 11.83 -16.13 24.09
CA HIS A 106 10.65 -16.54 23.30
C HIS A 106 9.59 -17.31 24.10
N ASP A 107 9.85 -17.72 25.35
CA ASP A 107 8.84 -18.26 26.26
C ASP A 107 7.92 -17.18 26.84
N PHE A 108 8.27 -15.91 26.73
CA PHE A 108 7.46 -14.79 27.23
C PHE A 108 6.31 -14.43 26.29
N VAL A 109 5.59 -15.44 25.82
CA VAL A 109 4.51 -15.30 24.82
C VAL A 109 3.34 -14.45 25.34
N LEU A 110 3.03 -14.53 26.64
CA LEU A 110 1.96 -13.76 27.26
C LEU A 110 2.44 -12.41 27.83
N PHE A 111 3.65 -12.00 27.50
CA PHE A 111 4.22 -10.73 27.92
C PHE A 111 3.93 -9.64 26.89
N GLY A 112 3.34 -8.52 27.33
CA GLY A 112 2.83 -7.47 26.46
C GLY A 112 3.82 -6.91 25.43
N ASP A 113 5.10 -6.88 25.80
CA ASP A 113 6.18 -6.40 24.94
C ASP A 113 6.36 -7.26 23.66
N TRP A 114 5.94 -8.52 23.68
CA TRP A 114 5.87 -9.39 22.52
C TRP A 114 4.51 -9.37 21.81
N GLN A 115 3.46 -8.86 22.48
CA GLN A 115 2.11 -8.86 21.92
C GLN A 115 1.77 -7.59 21.12
N ILE A 116 2.45 -6.49 21.34
CA ILE A 116 2.21 -5.22 20.63
C ILE A 116 2.27 -5.37 19.10
N CYS A 117 3.11 -6.25 18.56
CA CYS A 117 3.22 -6.49 17.13
C CYS A 117 1.90 -6.94 16.50
N PHE A 118 1.02 -7.56 17.28
CA PHE A 118 -0.31 -7.98 16.82
C PHE A 118 -1.20 -6.79 16.43
N GLN A 119 -0.99 -5.58 16.98
CA GLN A 119 -1.67 -4.38 16.48
C GLN A 119 -1.40 -4.20 14.98
N THR A 120 -0.11 -4.22 14.62
CA THR A 120 0.33 -4.07 13.23
C THR A 120 -0.10 -5.25 12.35
N TYR A 121 0.01 -6.49 12.85
CA TYR A 121 -0.37 -7.68 12.07
C TYR A 121 -1.87 -7.70 11.73
N ILE A 122 -2.73 -7.31 12.68
CA ILE A 122 -4.18 -7.19 12.42
C ILE A 122 -4.45 -6.02 11.45
N ASP A 123 -3.74 -4.90 11.58
CA ASP A 123 -3.86 -3.79 10.64
C ASP A 123 -3.45 -4.20 9.22
N MET A 124 -2.37 -4.96 9.07
CA MET A 124 -1.93 -5.53 7.79
C MET A 124 -2.88 -6.59 7.24
N TYR A 125 -3.53 -7.37 8.11
CA TYR A 125 -4.61 -8.29 7.72
C TYR A 125 -5.82 -7.53 7.20
N ASN A 126 -6.25 -6.48 7.88
CA ASN A 126 -7.39 -5.66 7.46
C ASN A 126 -7.17 -4.99 6.10
N LEU A 127 -5.92 -4.71 5.73
CA LEU A 127 -5.56 -4.16 4.42
C LEU A 127 -5.55 -5.24 3.33
N VAL A 128 -4.93 -6.38 3.63
CA VAL A 128 -4.79 -7.53 2.71
C VAL A 128 -5.02 -8.81 3.54
N PRO A 129 -6.26 -9.32 3.59
CA PRO A 129 -6.60 -10.47 4.38
C PRO A 129 -5.82 -11.74 3.98
N ALA A 130 -5.13 -12.33 4.95
CA ALA A 130 -4.51 -13.65 4.83
C ALA A 130 -4.41 -14.26 6.24
N GLN A 131 -4.97 -15.45 6.44
CA GLN A 131 -5.13 -16.07 7.76
C GLN A 131 -3.81 -16.18 8.55
N TYR A 132 -2.70 -16.44 7.88
CA TYR A 132 -1.38 -16.56 8.52
C TYR A 132 -0.94 -15.26 9.24
N LYS A 133 -1.40 -14.09 8.79
CA LYS A 133 -1.06 -12.78 9.40
C LYS A 133 -1.60 -12.63 10.82
N VAL A 134 -2.71 -13.29 11.13
CA VAL A 134 -3.43 -13.18 12.41
C VAL A 134 -3.50 -14.48 13.18
N ALA A 135 -3.06 -15.59 12.62
CA ALA A 135 -3.15 -16.92 13.26
C ALA A 135 -2.49 -16.93 14.64
N ARG A 136 -1.28 -16.36 14.76
CA ARG A 136 -0.59 -16.28 16.07
C ARG A 136 -1.27 -15.34 17.05
N ALA A 137 -1.77 -14.21 16.59
CA ALA A 137 -2.54 -13.28 17.43
C ALA A 137 -3.81 -13.97 17.98
N ILE A 138 -4.55 -14.68 17.11
CA ILE A 138 -5.74 -15.44 17.54
C ILE A 138 -5.36 -16.50 18.58
N GLU A 139 -4.31 -17.27 18.35
CA GLU A 139 -3.85 -18.31 19.26
C GLU A 139 -3.51 -17.74 20.63
N VAL A 140 -2.65 -16.73 20.69
CA VAL A 140 -2.13 -16.17 21.94
C VAL A 140 -3.22 -15.43 22.71
N MET A 141 -3.98 -14.55 22.04
CA MET A 141 -5.00 -13.74 22.70
C MET A 141 -6.21 -14.59 23.12
N SER A 142 -6.59 -15.63 22.36
CA SER A 142 -7.63 -16.58 22.81
C SER A 142 -7.19 -17.38 24.04
N HIS A 143 -5.91 -17.76 24.10
CA HIS A 143 -5.35 -18.44 25.26
C HIS A 143 -5.39 -17.54 26.49
N GLU A 144 -4.93 -16.28 26.38
CA GLU A 144 -4.98 -15.29 27.46
C GLU A 144 -6.43 -15.08 27.96
N CYS A 145 -7.39 -14.97 27.03
CA CYS A 145 -8.82 -14.87 27.38
C CYS A 145 -9.37 -16.10 28.13
N SER A 146 -8.80 -17.30 27.94
CA SER A 146 -9.20 -18.52 28.64
C SER A 146 -8.65 -18.64 30.05
N MET A 147 -7.66 -17.81 30.40
CA MET A 147 -7.03 -17.83 31.71
C MET A 147 -7.85 -17.01 32.72
N THR A 148 -7.91 -17.48 33.97
CA THR A 148 -8.56 -16.74 35.08
C THR A 148 -7.67 -15.66 35.67
N ASP A 149 -6.36 -15.68 35.38
CA ASP A 149 -5.42 -14.67 35.85
C ASP A 149 -5.71 -13.31 35.17
N THR A 150 -5.55 -12.22 35.91
CA THR A 150 -5.74 -10.83 35.45
C THR A 150 -4.48 -9.98 35.58
N HIS A 151 -3.38 -10.56 36.07
CA HIS A 151 -2.14 -9.86 36.40
C HIS A 151 -1.16 -9.73 35.22
N PHE A 152 -1.67 -9.79 33.98
CA PHE A 152 -0.83 -9.74 32.78
C PHE A 152 -0.16 -8.38 32.58
N TRP A 153 -0.86 -7.28 32.92
CA TRP A 153 -0.43 -5.92 32.61
C TRP A 153 0.01 -5.17 33.88
N TRP A 154 1.08 -5.65 34.49
CA TRP A 154 1.58 -5.15 35.78
C TRP A 154 2.41 -3.87 35.72
N TRP A 155 2.56 -3.27 34.51
CA TRP A 155 3.24 -1.99 34.28
C TRP A 155 2.49 -1.14 33.24
N ALA A 156 2.65 0.20 33.32
CA ALA A 156 1.87 1.16 32.52
C ALA A 156 2.03 0.98 31.01
N ASP A 157 3.24 0.62 30.56
CA ASP A 157 3.54 0.41 29.14
C ASP A 157 2.65 -0.69 28.51
N ALA A 158 2.33 -1.75 29.27
CA ALA A 158 1.46 -2.83 28.80
C ALA A 158 0.09 -2.35 28.33
N LEU A 159 -0.41 -1.24 28.88
CA LEU A 159 -1.71 -0.67 28.53
C LEU A 159 -1.72 -0.12 27.08
N TYR A 160 -0.57 0.29 26.55
CA TYR A 160 -0.43 0.58 25.10
C TYR A 160 -0.17 -0.69 24.29
N MET A 161 0.66 -1.58 24.83
CA MET A 161 1.09 -2.77 24.09
C MET A 161 -0.09 -3.67 23.75
N VAL A 162 -1.00 -3.94 24.70
CA VAL A 162 -1.97 -5.02 24.59
C VAL A 162 -3.43 -4.56 24.53
N MET A 163 -3.83 -3.48 25.23
CA MET A 163 -5.24 -3.06 25.18
C MET A 163 -5.76 -2.86 23.74
N PRO A 164 -5.03 -2.18 22.84
CA PRO A 164 -5.48 -2.05 21.45
C PRO A 164 -5.50 -3.38 20.69
N VAL A 165 -4.70 -4.37 21.08
CA VAL A 165 -4.78 -5.71 20.48
C VAL A 165 -6.13 -6.36 20.81
N MET A 166 -6.59 -6.25 22.06
CA MET A 166 -7.88 -6.82 22.48
C MET A 166 -9.06 -6.21 21.71
N THR A 167 -9.10 -4.88 21.53
CA THR A 167 -10.17 -4.25 20.75
C THR A 167 -10.11 -4.62 19.27
N LYS A 168 -8.92 -4.72 18.70
CA LYS A 168 -8.73 -5.20 17.32
C LYS A 168 -9.12 -6.67 17.15
N MET A 169 -8.84 -7.52 18.14
CA MET A 169 -9.31 -8.92 18.17
C MET A 169 -10.83 -9.02 18.20
N TYR A 170 -11.51 -8.17 18.98
CA TYR A 170 -12.96 -8.08 18.94
C TYR A 170 -13.46 -7.70 17.54
N LYS A 171 -12.88 -6.67 16.92
CA LYS A 171 -13.27 -6.24 15.55
C LYS A 171 -13.01 -7.33 14.51
N LEU A 172 -11.96 -8.12 14.69
CA LEU A 172 -11.60 -9.22 13.80
C LEU A 172 -12.55 -10.41 13.89
N THR A 173 -12.99 -10.77 15.13
CA THR A 173 -13.69 -12.03 15.40
C THR A 173 -15.16 -11.86 15.77
N GLY A 174 -15.57 -10.67 16.23
CA GLY A 174 -16.88 -10.42 16.82
C GLY A 174 -17.06 -10.97 18.25
N GLU A 175 -16.04 -11.60 18.85
CA GLU A 175 -16.15 -12.28 20.14
C GLU A 175 -15.95 -11.31 21.31
N VAL A 176 -17.00 -11.04 22.08
CA VAL A 176 -17.01 -10.14 23.24
C VAL A 176 -16.00 -10.52 24.32
N LYS A 177 -15.59 -11.79 24.41
CA LYS A 177 -14.58 -12.26 25.38
C LYS A 177 -13.32 -11.40 25.42
N TYR A 178 -12.90 -10.84 24.27
CA TYR A 178 -11.72 -9.96 24.19
C TYR A 178 -11.94 -8.62 24.92
N LEU A 179 -13.15 -8.03 24.80
CA LEU A 179 -13.49 -6.81 25.51
C LEU A 179 -13.71 -7.05 27.01
N ASP A 180 -14.29 -8.19 27.38
CA ASP A 180 -14.47 -8.56 28.78
C ASP A 180 -13.12 -8.80 29.46
N LYS A 181 -12.20 -9.54 28.81
CA LYS A 181 -10.83 -9.75 29.31
C LYS A 181 -10.01 -8.45 29.35
N LEU A 182 -10.14 -7.61 28.34
CA LEU A 182 -9.57 -6.25 28.36
C LEU A 182 -10.02 -5.49 29.62
N THR A 183 -11.30 -5.52 29.92
CA THR A 183 -11.85 -4.81 31.09
C THR A 183 -11.34 -5.37 32.41
N GLU A 184 -11.30 -6.69 32.55
CA GLU A 184 -10.77 -7.35 33.75
C GLU A 184 -9.29 -6.97 34.01
N ASN A 185 -8.44 -7.14 33.00
CA ASN A 185 -7.02 -6.84 33.11
C ASN A 185 -6.78 -5.34 33.34
N PHE A 186 -7.51 -4.46 32.64
CA PHE A 186 -7.42 -3.02 32.82
C PHE A 186 -7.81 -2.59 34.22
N LEU A 187 -8.92 -3.05 34.78
CA LEU A 187 -9.36 -2.70 36.13
C LEU A 187 -8.34 -3.11 37.19
N TRP A 188 -7.71 -4.28 37.03
CA TRP A 188 -6.63 -4.68 37.91
C TRP A 188 -5.43 -3.75 37.82
N SER A 189 -4.94 -3.46 36.59
CA SER A 189 -3.81 -2.57 36.35
C SER A 189 -4.09 -1.14 36.87
N ASP A 190 -5.29 -0.64 36.62
CA ASP A 190 -5.77 0.65 37.10
C ASP A 190 -5.78 0.75 38.62
N SER A 191 -6.29 -0.29 39.30
CA SER A 191 -6.28 -0.37 40.76
C SER A 191 -4.89 -0.39 41.36
N LEU A 192 -3.89 -0.92 40.61
CA LEU A 192 -2.50 -1.00 41.05
C LEU A 192 -1.75 0.31 40.86
N MET A 193 -1.93 0.97 39.73
CA MET A 193 -0.99 2.01 39.27
C MET A 193 -1.59 3.42 39.21
N TYR A 194 -2.92 3.58 39.16
CA TYR A 194 -3.54 4.89 39.02
C TYR A 194 -3.58 5.66 40.33
N ASP A 195 -3.03 6.87 40.31
CA ASP A 195 -3.10 7.83 41.41
C ASP A 195 -4.26 8.80 41.18
N LYS A 196 -5.31 8.70 42.02
CA LYS A 196 -6.55 9.49 41.87
C LYS A 196 -6.36 10.97 42.18
N GLU A 197 -5.37 11.33 42.99
CA GLU A 197 -5.12 12.73 43.38
C GLU A 197 -4.41 13.47 42.23
N GLU A 198 -3.40 12.86 41.66
CA GLU A 198 -2.64 13.42 40.54
C GLU A 198 -3.26 13.14 39.18
N GLN A 199 -4.19 12.19 39.07
CA GLN A 199 -4.78 11.71 37.82
C GLN A 199 -3.70 11.19 36.84
N LEU A 200 -2.66 10.54 37.36
CA LEU A 200 -1.51 10.00 36.64
C LEU A 200 -1.25 8.55 37.03
N TYR A 201 -0.44 7.87 36.24
CA TYR A 201 -0.05 6.47 36.50
C TYR A 201 1.39 6.34 36.97
N TYR A 202 1.58 5.63 38.08
CA TYR A 202 2.90 5.09 38.39
C TYR A 202 3.28 4.07 37.31
N ARG A 203 4.59 3.99 36.97
CA ARG A 203 5.04 3.04 35.94
C ARG A 203 4.73 1.58 36.30
N ASP A 204 4.96 1.19 37.56
CA ASP A 204 4.62 -0.10 38.16
C ASP A 204 4.69 -0.02 39.70
N ALA A 205 4.40 -1.15 40.36
CA ALA A 205 4.36 -1.23 41.82
C ALA A 205 5.68 -0.86 42.54
N LYS A 206 6.83 -0.83 41.83
CA LYS A 206 8.11 -0.39 42.41
C LYS A 206 8.16 1.12 42.66
N TYR A 207 7.41 1.88 41.88
CA TYR A 207 7.45 3.35 41.85
C TYR A 207 6.33 4.02 42.67
N ILE A 208 5.39 3.25 43.22
CA ILE A 208 4.26 3.78 44.01
C ILE A 208 4.80 4.47 45.28
N TYR A 209 4.38 5.74 45.44
CA TYR A 209 4.74 6.53 46.63
C TYR A 209 4.35 5.79 47.94
N PRO A 210 5.19 5.84 48.98
CA PRO A 210 6.47 6.57 49.15
C PRO A 210 7.74 5.77 48.78
N LYS A 211 7.66 4.67 48.02
CA LYS A 211 8.83 3.84 47.65
C LYS A 211 9.86 4.62 46.82
N VAL A 212 9.37 5.48 45.92
CA VAL A 212 10.19 6.40 45.17
C VAL A 212 9.62 7.81 45.38
N LYS A 213 10.52 8.78 45.56
CA LYS A 213 10.19 10.18 45.81
C LYS A 213 10.97 11.05 44.83
N THR A 214 10.38 12.23 44.48
CA THR A 214 11.03 13.27 43.70
C THR A 214 12.04 14.09 44.52
N ALA A 215 13.06 14.64 43.86
CA ALA A 215 14.05 15.51 44.50
C ALA A 215 13.45 16.87 44.88
N CYS A 216 12.44 17.37 44.20
CA CYS A 216 11.88 18.70 44.42
C CYS A 216 11.24 18.89 45.81
N ASN A 217 10.50 17.92 46.29
CA ASN A 217 9.68 18.06 47.53
C ASN A 217 9.38 16.72 48.21
N GLU A 218 10.17 15.69 47.93
CA GLU A 218 9.90 14.31 48.33
C GLU A 218 8.50 13.81 47.92
N GLY A 219 7.93 14.34 46.82
CA GLY A 219 6.61 14.03 46.31
C GLY A 219 6.56 12.76 45.46
N LYS A 220 5.41 12.56 44.83
CA LYS A 220 5.14 11.43 43.95
C LYS A 220 5.95 11.56 42.64
N SER A 221 6.44 10.45 42.11
CA SER A 221 7.22 10.40 40.85
C SER A 221 6.42 9.72 39.75
N PHE A 222 6.16 10.46 38.66
CA PHE A 222 5.50 9.98 37.44
C PHE A 222 6.40 10.21 36.24
N TRP A 223 6.39 9.26 35.32
CA TRP A 223 7.26 9.22 34.15
C TRP A 223 6.51 9.53 32.88
N ALA A 224 6.89 10.59 32.15
CA ALA A 224 6.18 11.07 30.97
C ALA A 224 5.89 10.00 29.93
N ARG A 225 6.88 9.15 29.59
CA ARG A 225 6.65 8.06 28.63
C ARG A 225 5.69 6.98 29.21
N GLY A 226 5.73 6.70 30.51
CA GLY A 226 4.82 5.79 31.17
C GLY A 226 3.37 6.22 31.01
N ASP A 227 3.03 7.44 31.43
CA ASP A 227 1.71 8.04 31.24
C ASP A 227 1.36 8.22 29.77
N GLY A 228 2.35 8.51 28.93
CA GLY A 228 2.17 8.65 27.47
C GLY A 228 1.65 7.36 26.83
N TRP A 229 2.20 6.22 27.23
CA TRP A 229 1.69 4.91 26.78
C TRP A 229 0.22 4.72 27.16
N VAL A 230 -0.15 5.05 28.39
CA VAL A 230 -1.54 4.84 28.88
C VAL A 230 -2.53 5.72 28.12
N LEU A 231 -2.25 7.02 27.96
CA LEU A 231 -3.16 7.94 27.27
C LEU A 231 -3.33 7.55 25.80
N ALA A 232 -2.24 7.22 25.11
CA ALA A 232 -2.29 6.76 23.72
C ALA A 232 -2.99 5.40 23.58
N GLY A 233 -2.79 4.49 24.54
CA GLY A 233 -3.48 3.20 24.60
C GLY A 233 -4.98 3.35 24.75
N LEU A 234 -5.43 4.22 25.66
CA LEU A 234 -6.86 4.52 25.87
C LEU A 234 -7.50 5.17 24.62
N ALA A 235 -6.80 6.08 23.93
CA ALA A 235 -7.28 6.66 22.68
C ALA A 235 -7.51 5.55 21.61
N LYS A 236 -6.55 4.64 21.43
CA LYS A 236 -6.69 3.51 20.49
C LYS A 236 -7.82 2.56 20.88
N VAL A 237 -7.97 2.27 22.16
CA VAL A 237 -9.07 1.43 22.69
C VAL A 237 -10.43 2.04 22.36
N LEU A 238 -10.59 3.34 22.65
CA LEU A 238 -11.86 4.04 22.42
C LEU A 238 -12.16 4.23 20.93
N ALA A 239 -11.14 4.26 20.08
CA ALA A 239 -11.32 4.28 18.61
C ALA A 239 -11.95 2.98 18.08
N ASP A 240 -11.60 1.83 18.66
CA ASP A 240 -12.00 0.52 18.17
C ASP A 240 -13.16 -0.12 18.98
N MET A 241 -13.36 0.27 20.24
CA MET A 241 -14.39 -0.28 21.13
C MET A 241 -15.80 0.17 20.70
N PRO A 242 -16.79 -0.75 20.59
CA PRO A 242 -18.16 -0.39 20.23
C PRO A 242 -18.78 0.62 21.20
N GLN A 243 -19.63 1.51 20.70
CA GLN A 243 -20.28 2.54 21.50
C GLN A 243 -21.23 1.98 22.57
N ASP A 244 -21.81 0.83 22.30
CA ASP A 244 -22.78 0.13 23.15
C ASP A 244 -22.14 -0.94 24.07
N TYR A 245 -20.80 -1.02 24.11
CA TYR A 245 -20.17 -1.95 25.03
C TYR A 245 -20.40 -1.54 26.49
N LYS A 246 -20.91 -2.47 27.30
CA LYS A 246 -21.40 -2.27 28.68
C LYS A 246 -20.44 -1.52 29.62
N ASN A 247 -19.12 -1.67 29.42
CA ASN A 247 -18.09 -1.09 30.29
C ASN A 247 -17.31 0.07 29.61
N ARG A 248 -17.78 0.56 28.47
CA ARG A 248 -17.10 1.61 27.70
C ARG A 248 -16.84 2.88 28.53
N ASP A 249 -17.80 3.26 29.36
CA ASP A 249 -17.72 4.49 30.17
C ASP A 249 -16.53 4.50 31.12
N ILE A 250 -16.05 3.34 31.57
CA ILE A 250 -14.85 3.23 32.42
C ILE A 250 -13.64 3.78 31.66
N PHE A 251 -13.47 3.40 30.41
CA PHE A 251 -12.36 3.84 29.55
C PHE A 251 -12.50 5.33 29.18
N VAL A 252 -13.72 5.80 28.90
CA VAL A 252 -13.99 7.22 28.61
C VAL A 252 -13.66 8.09 29.82
N GLN A 253 -14.08 7.70 31.01
CA GLN A 253 -13.79 8.43 32.24
C GLN A 253 -12.29 8.51 32.48
N ARG A 254 -11.60 7.36 32.43
CA ARG A 254 -10.16 7.30 32.69
C ARG A 254 -9.34 8.07 31.65
N PHE A 255 -9.74 8.04 30.39
CA PHE A 255 -9.13 8.84 29.32
C PHE A 255 -9.21 10.35 29.62
N ARG A 256 -10.39 10.82 30.06
CA ARG A 256 -10.60 12.24 30.40
C ARG A 256 -9.81 12.66 31.64
N GLU A 257 -9.83 11.88 32.68
CA GLU A 257 -9.10 12.15 33.92
C GLU A 257 -7.60 12.20 33.68
N LEU A 258 -7.04 11.22 32.93
CA LEU A 258 -5.62 11.20 32.61
C LEU A 258 -5.23 12.39 31.71
N ALA A 259 -6.05 12.74 30.71
CA ALA A 259 -5.80 13.89 29.86
C ALA A 259 -5.76 15.19 30.67
N GLU A 260 -6.63 15.34 31.69
CA GLU A 260 -6.63 16.48 32.61
C GLU A 260 -5.38 16.53 33.48
N GLY A 261 -4.98 15.40 34.08
CA GLY A 261 -3.76 15.29 34.88
C GLY A 261 -2.51 15.62 34.07
N VAL A 262 -2.40 15.07 32.88
CA VAL A 262 -1.30 15.37 31.94
C VAL A 262 -1.28 16.84 31.53
N ALA A 263 -2.44 17.42 31.16
CA ALA A 263 -2.53 18.81 30.74
C ALA A 263 -2.03 19.79 31.78
N ARG A 264 -2.34 19.53 33.07
CA ARG A 264 -1.96 20.37 34.23
C ARG A 264 -0.45 20.54 34.39
N VAL A 265 0.34 19.56 33.98
CA VAL A 265 1.79 19.51 34.22
C VAL A 265 2.64 19.74 32.96
N GLN A 266 2.04 20.25 31.88
CA GLN A 266 2.77 20.68 30.68
C GLN A 266 3.74 21.82 31.01
N ARG A 267 4.97 21.76 30.49
CA ARG A 267 5.94 22.85 30.63
C ARG A 267 5.60 24.05 29.74
N PRO A 268 6.03 25.25 30.06
CA PRO A 268 5.75 26.45 29.25
C PRO A 268 6.23 26.34 27.81
N ASP A 269 7.34 25.64 27.57
CA ASP A 269 7.94 25.40 26.25
C ASP A 269 7.20 24.31 25.43
N GLY A 270 6.11 23.74 25.99
CA GLY A 270 5.21 22.84 25.30
C GLY A 270 5.53 21.36 25.44
N TYR A 271 6.66 20.99 25.98
CA TYR A 271 7.01 19.59 26.26
C TYR A 271 6.58 19.15 27.67
N TRP A 272 6.72 17.85 27.94
CA TRP A 272 6.71 17.27 29.28
C TRP A 272 8.13 16.78 29.61
N SER A 273 8.58 17.13 30.82
CA SER A 273 9.87 16.63 31.34
C SER A 273 9.78 15.15 31.68
N ARG A 274 10.91 14.45 31.67
CA ARG A 274 10.99 13.01 31.99
C ARG A 274 10.31 12.68 33.32
N SER A 275 10.57 13.46 34.37
CA SER A 275 9.81 13.44 35.63
C SER A 275 8.74 14.54 35.57
N MET A 276 7.46 14.15 35.54
CA MET A 276 6.37 15.06 35.21
C MET A 276 6.14 16.13 36.29
N LEU A 277 6.31 15.79 37.58
CA LEU A 277 6.08 16.71 38.70
C LEU A 277 7.35 17.41 39.18
N CYS A 278 8.53 16.91 38.77
CA CYS A 278 9.81 17.47 39.20
C CYS A 278 10.86 17.40 38.09
N GLU A 279 11.05 18.51 37.38
CA GLU A 279 12.03 18.53 36.28
C GLU A 279 13.48 18.30 36.76
N ASP A 280 13.78 18.72 38.01
CA ASP A 280 15.12 18.58 38.58
C ASP A 280 15.56 17.13 38.75
N ASP A 281 14.64 16.16 38.84
CA ASP A 281 14.97 14.73 38.86
C ASP A 281 15.67 14.26 37.59
N ALA A 282 15.28 14.82 36.44
CA ALA A 282 15.83 14.49 35.13
C ALA A 282 15.53 15.64 34.13
N PRO A 283 16.41 16.67 34.11
CA PRO A 283 16.15 17.91 33.39
C PRO A 283 16.01 17.74 31.87
N GLY A 284 15.16 18.58 31.28
CA GLY A 284 14.95 18.71 29.85
C GLY A 284 13.78 17.88 29.29
N PRO A 285 13.52 18.02 27.99
CA PRO A 285 12.34 17.44 27.34
C PRO A 285 12.43 15.93 27.20
N GLU A 286 11.26 15.30 27.09
CA GLU A 286 11.09 13.92 26.69
C GLU A 286 10.12 13.80 25.51
N THR A 287 10.65 13.59 24.32
CA THR A 287 9.87 13.67 23.07
C THR A 287 8.86 12.55 22.94
N SER A 288 9.17 11.30 23.36
CA SER A 288 8.23 10.19 23.17
C SER A 288 6.97 10.36 24.01
N GLY A 289 7.08 10.72 25.29
CA GLY A 289 5.93 11.03 26.13
C GLY A 289 5.15 12.26 25.63
N THR A 290 5.87 13.32 25.27
CA THR A 290 5.25 14.52 24.67
C THR A 290 4.44 14.17 23.42
N ALA A 291 4.95 13.32 22.55
CA ALA A 291 4.27 12.90 21.32
C ALA A 291 3.03 12.03 21.60
N PHE A 292 3.12 11.08 22.54
CA PHE A 292 1.95 10.28 22.94
C PHE A 292 0.85 11.12 23.60
N PHE A 293 1.22 12.07 24.45
CA PHE A 293 0.24 13.01 25.03
C PHE A 293 -0.43 13.88 23.96
N THR A 294 0.36 14.40 23.04
CA THR A 294 -0.15 15.19 21.91
C THR A 294 -1.09 14.36 21.03
N TYR A 295 -0.72 13.12 20.73
CA TYR A 295 -1.58 12.18 20.00
C TYR A 295 -2.90 11.93 20.72
N GLY A 296 -2.85 11.58 22.01
CA GLY A 296 -4.06 11.30 22.79
C GLY A 296 -5.00 12.51 22.90
N MET A 297 -4.45 13.70 23.16
CA MET A 297 -5.25 14.92 23.24
C MET A 297 -5.85 15.31 21.88
N LEU A 298 -5.07 15.25 20.79
CA LEU A 298 -5.55 15.49 19.43
C LEU A 298 -6.68 14.54 19.07
N TRP A 299 -6.46 13.23 19.30
CA TRP A 299 -7.50 12.24 19.07
C TRP A 299 -8.77 12.53 19.88
N GLY A 300 -8.60 12.88 21.16
CA GLY A 300 -9.72 13.22 22.04
C GLY A 300 -10.52 14.43 21.55
N VAL A 301 -9.85 15.47 21.07
CA VAL A 301 -10.51 16.66 20.51
C VAL A 301 -11.15 16.33 19.15
N ASN A 302 -10.45 15.62 18.28
CA ASN A 302 -10.94 15.25 16.95
C ASN A 302 -12.20 14.39 17.01
N ASN A 303 -12.37 13.59 18.09
CA ASN A 303 -13.50 12.68 18.27
C ASN A 303 -14.53 13.16 19.33
N GLY A 304 -14.39 14.37 19.86
CA GLY A 304 -15.37 14.98 20.78
C GLY A 304 -15.33 14.46 22.24
N TYR A 305 -14.26 13.77 22.63
CA TYR A 305 -14.06 13.33 24.03
C TYR A 305 -13.46 14.42 24.90
N LEU A 306 -12.69 15.35 24.33
CA LEU A 306 -12.08 16.49 25.01
C LEU A 306 -12.58 17.81 24.42
N ASP A 307 -12.76 18.82 25.28
CA ASP A 307 -13.18 20.15 24.84
C ASP A 307 -12.06 20.87 24.08
N LYS A 308 -12.34 21.25 22.84
CA LYS A 308 -11.37 21.94 21.97
C LYS A 308 -10.86 23.24 22.55
N ALA A 309 -11.71 24.06 23.21
CA ALA A 309 -11.29 25.34 23.74
C ALA A 309 -10.27 25.17 24.87
N THR A 310 -10.43 24.15 25.69
CA THR A 310 -9.53 23.82 26.80
C THR A 310 -8.20 23.25 26.31
N TYR A 311 -8.23 22.33 25.36
CA TYR A 311 -7.02 21.56 24.95
C TYR A 311 -6.24 22.16 23.79
N ALA A 312 -6.85 23.01 22.93
CA ALA A 312 -6.15 23.62 21.80
C ALA A 312 -4.85 24.34 22.18
N PRO A 313 -4.82 25.23 23.23
CA PRO A 313 -3.59 25.91 23.61
C PRO A 313 -2.46 24.95 24.07
N ILE A 314 -2.82 23.83 24.69
CA ILE A 314 -1.90 22.80 25.16
C ILE A 314 -1.31 22.06 23.96
N ILE A 315 -2.18 21.61 23.05
CA ILE A 315 -1.84 20.92 21.80
C ILE A 315 -0.94 21.79 20.92
N GLU A 316 -1.27 23.07 20.76
CA GLU A 316 -0.50 23.99 19.91
C GLU A 316 0.93 24.21 20.46
N ARG A 317 1.12 24.36 21.77
CA ARG A 317 2.44 24.42 22.36
C ARG A 317 3.22 23.12 22.21
N ALA A 318 2.56 21.99 22.44
CA ALA A 318 3.19 20.67 22.28
C ALA A 318 3.59 20.42 20.82
N TRP A 319 2.72 20.75 19.88
CA TRP A 319 3.02 20.60 18.46
C TRP A 319 4.17 21.51 18.00
N LYS A 320 4.22 22.74 18.50
CA LYS A 320 5.35 23.64 18.24
C LYS A 320 6.67 23.02 18.69
N TYR A 321 6.72 22.46 19.90
CA TYR A 321 7.90 21.72 20.36
C TYR A 321 8.24 20.54 19.44
N LEU A 322 7.25 19.69 19.10
CA LEU A 322 7.45 18.49 18.28
C LEU A 322 7.90 18.81 16.86
N SER A 323 7.40 19.89 16.26
CA SER A 323 7.69 20.26 14.87
C SER A 323 8.90 21.17 14.68
N GLU A 324 9.28 21.96 15.70
CA GLU A 324 10.36 22.95 15.58
C GLU A 324 11.62 22.57 16.39
N LYS A 325 11.46 21.83 17.50
CA LYS A 325 12.57 21.45 18.39
C LYS A 325 12.93 19.96 18.29
N ALA A 326 11.95 19.08 18.38
CA ALA A 326 12.18 17.63 18.34
C ALA A 326 12.55 17.16 16.93
N LEU A 327 11.88 17.66 15.89
CA LEU A 327 12.20 17.38 14.49
C LEU A 327 13.49 18.11 14.08
N GLN A 328 14.52 17.34 13.72
CA GLN A 328 15.82 17.84 13.28
C GLN A 328 15.82 18.18 11.79
N SER A 329 16.83 18.92 11.36
CA SER A 329 16.98 19.38 9.97
C SER A 329 17.14 18.23 8.97
N ASP A 330 17.67 17.09 9.38
CA ASP A 330 17.83 15.89 8.55
C ASP A 330 16.56 15.02 8.49
N GLY A 331 15.60 15.22 9.37
CA GLY A 331 14.37 14.43 9.49
C GLY A 331 14.33 13.49 10.69
N SER A 332 15.41 13.40 11.48
CA SER A 332 15.40 12.60 12.71
C SER A 332 14.55 13.25 13.80
N ILE A 333 14.04 12.44 14.72
CA ILE A 333 13.31 12.89 15.91
C ILE A 333 14.23 12.77 17.11
N GLY A 334 14.69 13.92 17.61
CA GLY A 334 15.61 14.00 18.73
C GLY A 334 14.90 14.10 20.09
N PHE A 335 15.71 14.21 21.15
CA PHE A 335 15.28 14.37 22.54
C PHE A 335 14.42 13.22 23.07
N VAL A 336 14.63 12.01 22.59
CA VAL A 336 13.96 10.79 23.06
C VAL A 336 14.80 10.16 24.16
N GLN A 337 14.25 10.02 25.37
CA GLN A 337 14.93 9.26 26.42
C GLN A 337 15.18 7.81 25.94
N PRO A 338 16.41 7.29 26.01
CA PRO A 338 16.69 5.88 25.71
C PRO A 338 15.82 4.91 26.50
N ILE A 339 15.85 3.63 26.13
CA ILE A 339 15.12 2.57 26.83
C ILE A 339 15.38 2.66 28.35
N GLY A 340 14.30 2.64 29.13
CA GLY A 340 14.30 2.75 30.57
C GLY A 340 12.91 2.57 31.15
N GLU A 341 12.81 2.60 32.49
CA GLU A 341 11.55 2.37 33.23
C GLU A 341 11.22 3.51 34.21
N LYS A 342 11.98 4.61 34.17
CA LYS A 342 11.82 5.78 35.08
C LYS A 342 12.48 7.01 34.48
N PRO A 343 12.23 8.23 35.02
CA PRO A 343 13.09 9.38 34.80
C PRO A 343 14.53 9.03 35.18
N ASP A 344 15.48 9.20 34.26
CA ASP A 344 16.88 8.83 34.50
C ASP A 344 17.82 9.97 34.12
N PRO A 345 18.37 10.72 35.11
CA PRO A 345 19.28 11.85 34.86
C PRO A 345 20.62 11.39 34.28
N THR A 346 21.00 10.10 34.41
CA THR A 346 22.26 9.58 33.89
C THR A 346 22.24 9.35 32.39
N LYS A 347 21.07 9.34 31.78
CA LYS A 347 20.90 9.18 30.33
C LYS A 347 20.97 10.54 29.63
N THR A 348 21.86 10.64 28.66
CA THR A 348 21.91 11.81 27.77
C THR A 348 20.63 11.86 26.94
N VAL A 349 19.99 13.02 26.89
CA VAL A 349 18.81 13.30 26.07
C VAL A 349 19.02 14.63 25.36
N ASP A 350 19.38 14.57 24.09
CA ASP A 350 19.70 15.71 23.24
C ASP A 350 19.12 15.56 21.83
N ALA A 351 19.47 16.47 20.92
CA ALA A 351 19.00 16.48 19.55
C ALA A 351 19.33 15.18 18.76
N HIS A 352 20.33 14.41 19.18
CA HIS A 352 20.76 13.15 18.52
C HIS A 352 20.17 11.92 19.20
N SER A 353 19.52 12.09 20.34
CA SER A 353 18.91 10.99 21.09
C SER A 353 17.59 10.57 20.44
N GLN A 354 17.63 9.53 19.61
CA GLN A 354 16.48 9.01 18.86
C GLN A 354 16.20 7.54 19.19
N ALA A 355 14.95 7.11 18.99
CA ALA A 355 14.54 5.70 19.17
C ALA A 355 13.33 5.38 18.30
N PRO A 356 13.14 4.08 17.92
CA PRO A 356 12.02 3.66 17.06
C PRO A 356 10.65 4.05 17.63
N PHE A 357 10.43 3.82 18.91
CA PHE A 357 9.19 4.17 19.60
C PHE A 357 8.93 5.69 19.66
N GLY A 358 9.98 6.51 19.74
CA GLY A 358 9.86 7.98 19.70
C GLY A 358 9.42 8.47 18.32
N THR A 359 10.00 7.92 17.26
CA THR A 359 9.58 8.20 15.87
C THR A 359 8.15 7.73 15.63
N GLY A 360 7.77 6.51 16.11
CA GLY A 360 6.40 6.00 16.01
C GLY A 360 5.38 6.90 16.71
N ALA A 361 5.69 7.35 17.94
CA ALA A 361 4.83 8.28 18.69
C ALA A 361 4.68 9.63 17.97
N TRP A 362 5.77 10.17 17.43
CA TRP A 362 5.74 11.41 16.66
C TRP A 362 4.85 11.29 15.40
N LEU A 363 4.95 10.17 14.68
CA LEU A 363 4.10 9.90 13.51
C LEU A 363 2.61 9.83 13.89
N LEU A 364 2.27 9.19 15.01
CA LEU A 364 0.89 9.17 15.51
C LEU A 364 0.37 10.60 15.78
N ALA A 365 1.15 11.42 16.49
CA ALA A 365 0.78 12.79 16.80
C ALA A 365 0.65 13.64 15.53
N ALA A 366 1.57 13.51 14.59
CA ALA A 366 1.56 14.24 13.33
C ALA A 366 0.35 13.90 12.46
N CYS A 367 -0.03 12.62 12.38
CA CYS A 367 -1.22 12.19 11.65
C CYS A 367 -2.51 12.77 12.27
N GLU A 368 -2.63 12.75 13.59
CA GLU A 368 -3.77 13.38 14.27
C GLU A 368 -3.77 14.90 14.14
N MET A 369 -2.59 15.55 14.07
CA MET A 369 -2.49 16.98 13.82
C MET A 369 -2.99 17.34 12.41
N VAL A 370 -2.71 16.54 11.40
CA VAL A 370 -3.29 16.73 10.06
C VAL A 370 -4.81 16.67 10.13
N ARG A 371 -5.36 15.68 10.85
CA ARG A 371 -6.81 15.54 11.05
C ARG A 371 -7.39 16.72 11.82
N TYR A 372 -6.70 17.20 12.85
CA TYR A 372 -7.10 18.36 13.65
C TYR A 372 -7.15 19.66 12.82
N ILE A 373 -6.15 19.90 11.98
CA ILE A 373 -6.09 21.07 11.09
C ILE A 373 -7.19 20.99 10.02
N ASN A 374 -7.46 19.79 9.51
CA ASN A 374 -8.48 19.52 8.50
C ASN A 374 -9.88 19.28 9.09
N ALA A 375 -10.09 19.44 10.38
CA ALA A 375 -11.36 19.20 11.08
C ALA A 375 -12.48 20.21 10.73
N ASP A 376 -12.41 20.82 9.56
CA ASP A 376 -13.58 21.36 8.91
C ASP A 376 -14.50 20.17 8.55
N PRO A 377 -15.75 20.11 9.08
CA PRO A 377 -16.69 19.03 8.81
C PRO A 377 -17.02 18.84 7.33
N LEU A 378 -16.55 19.74 6.46
CA LEU A 378 -16.68 19.64 5.01
C LEU A 378 -15.60 18.77 4.36
N ILE A 379 -14.51 18.46 5.05
CA ILE A 379 -13.46 17.56 4.58
C ILE A 379 -13.37 16.42 5.61
N PRO A 380 -14.17 15.35 5.48
CA PRO A 380 -13.99 14.19 6.33
C PRO A 380 -12.57 13.68 6.11
N ALA A 381 -11.81 13.48 7.18
CA ALA A 381 -10.63 12.66 7.12
C ALA A 381 -10.99 11.36 6.38
N PRO A 382 -10.16 10.87 5.45
CA PRO A 382 -10.41 9.57 4.82
C PRO A 382 -10.65 8.57 5.95
N ASP A 383 -11.87 7.99 5.97
CA ASP A 383 -12.22 6.99 6.97
C ASP A 383 -11.30 5.80 6.78
N PRO A 384 -10.30 5.59 7.65
CA PRO A 384 -9.34 4.50 7.49
C PRO A 384 -10.02 3.12 7.50
N ASN A 385 -11.24 3.02 8.04
CA ASN A 385 -12.02 1.79 8.05
C ASN A 385 -12.81 1.57 6.77
N LYS A 386 -13.11 2.63 6.01
CA LYS A 386 -13.80 2.52 4.71
C LYS A 386 -12.85 2.26 3.54
N ILE A 387 -11.59 2.63 3.67
CA ILE A 387 -10.56 2.29 2.70
C ILE A 387 -10.35 0.77 2.68
N THR A 388 -10.45 0.11 3.82
CA THR A 388 -10.16 -1.32 3.98
C THR A 388 -11.26 -2.26 3.50
N ASN A 389 -12.53 -1.84 3.49
CA ASN A 389 -13.64 -2.76 3.25
C ASN A 389 -14.16 -2.79 1.80
N SER A 390 -13.79 -1.83 0.95
CA SER A 390 -14.27 -1.78 -0.43
C SER A 390 -13.28 -2.34 -1.46
N VAL A 391 -12.02 -2.50 -1.09
CA VAL A 391 -10.92 -2.74 -2.02
C VAL A 391 -10.76 -4.23 -2.35
N TYR A 392 -11.08 -5.13 -1.46
CA TYR A 392 -10.70 -6.54 -1.59
C TYR A 392 -11.85 -7.56 -1.59
N HIS A 393 -13.11 -7.13 -1.61
CA HIS A 393 -14.23 -8.03 -1.86
C HIS A 393 -14.45 -8.22 -3.37
N HIS A 394 -13.41 -8.70 -4.06
CA HIS A 394 -13.61 -9.32 -5.35
C HIS A 394 -13.97 -10.78 -5.12
N THR A 395 -15.21 -11.13 -5.49
CA THR A 395 -15.46 -12.50 -5.92
C THR A 395 -14.70 -12.65 -7.23
N PRO A 396 -13.62 -13.44 -7.30
CA PRO A 396 -12.94 -13.69 -8.56
C PRO A 396 -13.97 -14.24 -9.55
N THR A 397 -13.98 -13.70 -10.76
CA THR A 397 -14.83 -14.22 -11.84
C THR A 397 -14.32 -15.57 -12.35
N THR A 398 -13.16 -16.00 -11.90
CA THR A 398 -12.55 -17.32 -12.12
C THR A 398 -12.21 -17.95 -10.77
N PRO A 399 -12.31 -19.28 -10.63
CA PRO A 399 -11.86 -19.97 -9.44
C PRO A 399 -10.33 -19.83 -9.33
N THR A 400 -9.88 -18.80 -8.65
CA THR A 400 -8.51 -18.71 -8.19
C THR A 400 -8.38 -19.58 -6.95
N VAL A 401 -7.43 -20.48 -6.98
CA VAL A 401 -7.08 -21.29 -5.83
C VAL A 401 -5.79 -20.74 -5.28
N GLY A 402 -5.84 -20.26 -4.05
CA GLY A 402 -4.67 -19.92 -3.29
C GLY A 402 -4.38 -18.44 -3.12
N VAL A 403 -3.67 -18.11 -2.09
CA VAL A 403 -3.52 -16.81 -1.50
C VAL A 403 -2.17 -16.71 -0.81
N GLY A 404 -1.14 -16.16 -1.22
CA GLY A 404 0.14 -15.97 -0.52
C GLY A 404 1.09 -15.11 -1.34
N GLY A 405 1.71 -14.15 -0.79
CA GLY A 405 2.49 -13.15 -1.52
C GLY A 405 3.43 -13.73 -2.58
N ILE A 406 3.37 -13.24 -3.79
CA ILE A 406 4.31 -13.54 -4.84
C ILE A 406 5.48 -12.60 -4.76
N PHE A 407 6.64 -13.18 -4.92
CA PHE A 407 7.89 -12.45 -4.94
C PHE A 407 8.50 -12.54 -6.32
N ALA A 408 8.26 -11.55 -7.15
CA ALA A 408 9.09 -11.34 -8.32
C ALA A 408 10.50 -11.08 -7.84
N ALA A 409 11.43 -11.98 -8.22
CA ALA A 409 12.86 -11.85 -7.92
C ALA A 409 13.12 -11.32 -6.50
N ALA A 410 12.49 -11.94 -5.51
CA ALA A 410 12.85 -11.66 -4.12
C ALA A 410 14.33 -12.03 -3.97
N PRO A 411 15.17 -11.14 -3.44
CA PRO A 411 16.45 -11.60 -2.99
C PRO A 411 16.21 -12.75 -2.04
N THR A 412 16.79 -13.86 -2.38
CA THR A 412 17.06 -15.05 -1.58
C THR A 412 16.70 -14.90 -0.12
N GLY A 413 15.73 -15.66 0.38
CA GLY A 413 15.59 -15.93 1.80
C GLY A 413 14.33 -15.38 2.46
N LEU A 414 13.18 -15.40 1.81
CA LEU A 414 11.92 -15.34 2.53
C LEU A 414 11.50 -16.77 2.90
N PRO A 415 11.59 -17.15 4.17
CA PRO A 415 10.96 -18.37 4.60
C PRO A 415 9.45 -18.16 4.50
N THR A 416 8.82 -18.87 3.61
CA THR A 416 7.39 -19.12 3.67
C THR A 416 7.18 -20.08 4.84
N THR A 417 7.17 -19.58 6.05
CA THR A 417 6.94 -20.42 7.20
C THR A 417 5.46 -20.46 7.55
N ALA A 418 4.73 -21.29 6.85
CA ALA A 418 3.82 -22.14 7.62
C ALA A 418 4.68 -23.22 8.29
N PRO A 419 4.38 -23.63 9.54
CA PRO A 419 5.23 -24.59 10.21
C PRO A 419 5.34 -25.87 9.36
N THR A 420 6.54 -26.16 8.91
CA THR A 420 6.88 -27.33 8.08
C THR A 420 6.45 -28.67 8.73
N ALA A 421 6.25 -28.69 10.03
CA ALA A 421 5.99 -29.88 10.78
C ALA A 421 4.63 -30.56 10.52
N TRP A 422 3.57 -29.80 10.19
CA TRP A 422 2.26 -30.41 9.91
C TRP A 422 2.05 -30.72 8.43
N ARG A 423 2.81 -30.07 7.53
CA ARG A 423 2.78 -30.33 6.08
C ARG A 423 3.50 -31.62 5.70
N ASN A 424 4.52 -32.04 6.46
CA ASN A 424 5.29 -33.27 6.21
C ASN A 424 4.61 -34.56 6.68
N ALA A 425 3.45 -34.47 7.33
CA ALA A 425 2.74 -35.66 7.81
C ALA A 425 1.78 -36.18 6.73
N GLY A 426 2.28 -36.87 5.72
CA GLY A 426 1.46 -37.77 4.89
C GLY A 426 0.82 -37.14 3.65
N HIS A 427 1.43 -36.16 2.99
CA HIS A 427 0.95 -35.71 1.67
C HIS A 427 1.31 -36.72 0.60
N GLU A 428 0.29 -37.20 -0.12
CA GLU A 428 0.52 -37.97 -1.34
C GLU A 428 1.13 -37.04 -2.40
N ASP A 429 2.33 -37.34 -2.87
CA ASP A 429 2.95 -36.75 -4.05
C ASP A 429 2.09 -37.10 -5.28
N CYS A 430 1.55 -36.10 -5.93
CA CYS A 430 0.67 -36.26 -7.08
C CYS A 430 1.38 -36.05 -8.43
N GLY A 431 2.67 -35.71 -8.42
CA GLY A 431 3.49 -35.50 -9.60
C GLY A 431 4.59 -34.47 -9.40
N ASN A 432 5.65 -34.63 -10.17
CA ASN A 432 6.83 -33.80 -10.17
C ASN A 432 7.07 -33.18 -11.55
N TRP A 433 7.53 -31.92 -11.57
CA TRP A 433 7.93 -31.21 -12.78
C TRP A 433 9.32 -30.65 -12.61
N GLU A 434 10.22 -30.99 -13.47
CA GLU A 434 11.54 -30.38 -13.56
C GLU A 434 11.53 -29.27 -14.61
N ILE A 435 11.98 -28.07 -14.21
CA ILE A 435 12.00 -26.88 -15.04
C ILE A 435 13.45 -26.43 -15.18
N GLU A 436 13.96 -26.45 -16.41
CA GLU A 436 15.34 -26.11 -16.76
C GLU A 436 15.42 -24.68 -17.30
N ASN A 437 16.50 -23.98 -16.91
CA ASN A 437 16.97 -22.77 -17.55
C ASN A 437 18.21 -23.03 -18.38
N PRO A 438 18.12 -23.12 -19.71
CA PRO A 438 19.26 -23.39 -20.58
C PRO A 438 20.09 -22.17 -20.95
N THR A 439 19.75 -20.99 -20.42
CA THR A 439 20.35 -19.71 -20.81
C THR A 439 21.48 -19.28 -19.86
N ASP A 440 22.25 -18.27 -20.28
CA ASP A 440 23.32 -17.65 -19.49
C ASP A 440 22.79 -16.63 -18.44
N GLU A 441 21.47 -16.40 -18.34
CA GLU A 441 20.87 -15.38 -17.50
C GLU A 441 19.94 -16.01 -16.45
N ASN A 442 19.78 -15.34 -15.29
CA ASN A 442 18.74 -15.70 -14.34
C ASN A 442 17.36 -15.44 -14.95
N ILE A 443 16.46 -16.41 -14.89
CA ILE A 443 15.09 -16.23 -15.35
C ILE A 443 14.13 -16.30 -14.14
N ALA A 444 13.34 -15.25 -13.97
CA ALA A 444 12.28 -15.20 -12.99
C ALA A 444 10.98 -14.79 -13.70
N GLN A 445 10.09 -15.75 -13.92
CA GLN A 445 8.87 -15.52 -14.71
C GLN A 445 7.73 -16.46 -14.32
N VAL A 446 6.53 -16.10 -14.76
CA VAL A 446 5.38 -17.00 -14.79
C VAL A 446 5.61 -18.04 -15.89
N PHE A 447 5.44 -19.32 -15.54
CA PHE A 447 5.69 -20.44 -16.43
C PHE A 447 4.53 -21.44 -16.40
N GLU A 448 4.10 -21.91 -17.55
CA GLU A 448 3.09 -22.97 -17.69
C GLU A 448 3.73 -24.33 -17.50
N ILE A 449 3.39 -25.02 -16.40
CA ILE A 449 3.94 -26.34 -16.09
C ILE A 449 3.08 -27.51 -16.64
N THR A 450 1.79 -27.30 -16.74
CA THR A 450 0.82 -28.30 -17.21
C THR A 450 -0.53 -27.66 -17.45
N ASN A 451 -1.55 -28.47 -17.78
CA ASN A 451 -2.94 -27.99 -17.83
C ASN A 451 -3.90 -29.03 -17.21
N MET A 452 -5.08 -28.57 -16.85
CA MET A 452 -6.08 -29.36 -16.14
C MET A 452 -6.55 -30.59 -16.95
N GLU A 453 -6.51 -30.54 -18.27
CA GLU A 453 -6.87 -31.68 -19.12
C GLU A 453 -5.81 -32.77 -19.03
N SER A 454 -4.53 -32.43 -19.07
CA SER A 454 -3.42 -33.37 -18.91
C SER A 454 -3.42 -34.00 -17.51
N LEU A 455 -3.64 -33.23 -16.46
CA LEU A 455 -3.78 -33.74 -15.09
C LEU A 455 -4.93 -34.75 -14.95
N LYS A 456 -6.07 -34.49 -15.57
CA LYS A 456 -7.22 -35.42 -15.59
C LYS A 456 -6.91 -36.71 -16.36
N ARG A 457 -6.21 -36.60 -17.51
CA ARG A 457 -5.82 -37.76 -18.31
C ARG A 457 -4.82 -38.66 -17.58
N ALA A 458 -3.91 -38.09 -16.83
CA ALA A 458 -2.94 -38.82 -16.02
C ALA A 458 -3.56 -39.55 -14.81
N ASN A 459 -4.91 -39.48 -14.65
CA ASN A 459 -5.64 -40.03 -13.50
C ASN A 459 -5.15 -39.49 -12.16
N VAL A 460 -4.48 -38.31 -12.18
CA VAL A 460 -4.18 -37.56 -11.01
C VAL A 460 -5.54 -37.12 -10.46
N ALA A 461 -5.94 -37.71 -9.33
CA ALA A 461 -7.16 -37.28 -8.65
C ALA A 461 -6.96 -35.83 -8.26
N VAL A 462 -7.33 -34.93 -9.16
CA VAL A 462 -7.33 -33.49 -8.89
C VAL A 462 -8.43 -33.29 -7.88
N ALA A 463 -8.06 -33.46 -6.61
CA ALA A 463 -8.82 -32.93 -5.50
C ALA A 463 -8.99 -31.43 -5.83
N ARG A 464 -10.09 -30.82 -5.45
CA ARG A 464 -10.32 -29.37 -5.63
C ARG A 464 -9.25 -28.51 -4.95
N GLU A 465 -8.37 -29.16 -4.17
CA GLU A 465 -7.42 -28.54 -3.25
C GLU A 465 -6.05 -29.23 -3.42
N PHE A 466 -5.13 -28.53 -4.04
CA PHE A 466 -3.73 -28.93 -4.18
C PHE A 466 -2.84 -27.70 -4.15
N PHE A 467 -1.56 -27.90 -3.92
CA PHE A 467 -0.54 -26.84 -3.94
C PHE A 467 0.76 -27.40 -4.50
N PHE A 468 1.68 -26.50 -4.87
CA PHE A 468 3.01 -26.88 -5.33
C PHE A 468 4.04 -26.54 -4.28
N THR A 469 5.07 -27.38 -4.16
CA THR A 469 6.24 -27.10 -3.31
C THR A 469 7.53 -27.19 -4.11
N ASP A 470 8.55 -26.47 -3.68
CA ASP A 470 9.92 -26.71 -4.09
C ASP A 470 10.53 -27.91 -3.32
N LEU A 471 11.82 -28.24 -3.59
CA LEU A 471 12.52 -29.35 -2.93
C LEU A 471 12.74 -29.12 -1.43
N ASP A 472 12.70 -27.88 -0.95
CA ASP A 472 12.82 -27.54 0.46
C ASP A 472 11.46 -27.61 1.18
N GLY A 473 10.39 -27.95 0.46
CA GLY A 473 9.01 -28.02 0.98
C GLY A 473 8.30 -26.66 1.11
N ASN A 474 8.86 -25.60 0.54
CA ASN A 474 8.19 -24.29 0.50
C ASN A 474 7.12 -24.31 -0.59
N GLU A 475 5.95 -23.75 -0.26
CA GLU A 475 4.86 -23.64 -1.23
C GLU A 475 5.18 -22.60 -2.31
N VAL A 476 4.96 -23.00 -3.56
CA VAL A 476 5.17 -22.15 -4.73
C VAL A 476 3.81 -21.65 -5.22
N PRO A 477 3.64 -20.33 -5.37
CA PRO A 477 2.40 -19.75 -5.89
C PRO A 477 2.04 -20.29 -7.28
N TYR A 478 0.77 -20.60 -7.47
CA TYR A 478 0.26 -21.06 -8.75
C TYR A 478 -1.11 -20.44 -9.09
N GLN A 479 -1.50 -20.54 -10.33
CA GLN A 479 -2.80 -20.09 -10.82
C GLN A 479 -3.31 -21.04 -11.92
N ILE A 480 -4.60 -21.35 -11.86
CA ILE A 480 -5.30 -22.01 -12.97
C ILE A 480 -5.99 -20.92 -13.78
N THR A 481 -5.68 -20.82 -15.07
CA THR A 481 -6.28 -19.83 -15.97
C THR A 481 -7.65 -20.27 -16.47
N HIS A 482 -8.42 -19.34 -17.06
CA HIS A 482 -9.74 -19.58 -17.62
C HIS A 482 -9.77 -20.66 -18.69
N ASP A 483 -8.67 -20.89 -19.40
CA ASP A 483 -8.50 -21.93 -20.42
C ASP A 483 -7.84 -23.21 -19.87
N GLY A 484 -7.69 -23.31 -18.54
CA GLY A 484 -7.25 -24.51 -17.83
C GLY A 484 -5.75 -24.71 -17.75
N ARG A 485 -4.91 -23.75 -18.15
CA ARG A 485 -3.45 -23.81 -17.92
C ARG A 485 -3.12 -23.69 -16.46
N VAL A 486 -2.12 -24.41 -16.01
CA VAL A 486 -1.57 -24.35 -14.65
C VAL A 486 -0.25 -23.60 -14.69
N LEU A 487 -0.25 -22.40 -14.13
CA LEU A 487 0.87 -21.49 -14.09
C LEU A 487 1.53 -21.53 -12.72
N VAL A 488 2.84 -21.40 -12.67
CA VAL A 488 3.65 -21.20 -11.45
C VAL A 488 4.60 -20.02 -11.66
N PHE A 489 5.09 -19.41 -10.59
CA PHE A 489 6.18 -18.45 -10.68
C PHE A 489 7.50 -19.18 -10.38
N CYS A 490 8.44 -19.15 -11.34
CA CYS A 490 9.74 -19.81 -11.23
C CYS A 490 10.87 -18.80 -11.25
N SER A 491 11.88 -19.03 -10.40
CA SER A 491 13.17 -18.34 -10.44
C SER A 491 14.26 -19.38 -10.58
N VAL A 492 14.91 -19.45 -11.75
CA VAL A 492 15.88 -20.49 -12.10
C VAL A 492 17.19 -19.85 -12.54
N ARG A 493 18.29 -20.25 -11.90
CA ARG A 493 19.65 -19.78 -12.22
C ARG A 493 20.10 -20.25 -13.60
N PRO A 494 21.12 -19.59 -14.22
CA PRO A 494 21.70 -20.05 -15.46
C PRO A 494 22.11 -21.53 -15.40
N HIS A 495 21.85 -22.26 -16.47
CA HIS A 495 22.26 -23.67 -16.66
C HIS A 495 21.92 -24.56 -15.46
N SER A 496 20.77 -24.32 -14.84
CA SER A 496 20.29 -25.14 -13.72
C SER A 496 18.82 -25.50 -13.89
N SER A 497 18.33 -26.40 -13.04
CA SER A 497 16.92 -26.74 -12.98
C SER A 497 16.38 -26.60 -11.55
N ILE A 498 15.07 -26.51 -11.46
CA ILE A 498 14.29 -26.63 -10.22
C ILE A 498 13.26 -27.73 -10.38
N THR A 499 12.93 -28.41 -9.30
CA THR A 499 11.86 -29.41 -9.27
C THR A 499 10.71 -28.90 -8.41
N LEU A 500 9.50 -28.99 -8.93
CA LEU A 500 8.27 -28.68 -8.20
C LEU A 500 7.46 -29.95 -8.00
N SER A 501 6.94 -30.15 -6.80
CA SER A 501 6.07 -31.27 -6.43
C SER A 501 4.65 -30.78 -6.22
N MET A 502 3.65 -31.46 -6.80
CA MET A 502 2.24 -31.19 -6.52
C MET A 502 1.78 -32.06 -5.35
N CYS A 503 1.23 -31.41 -4.35
CA CYS A 503 0.75 -32.02 -3.11
C CYS A 503 -0.76 -31.82 -2.95
N LYS A 504 -1.49 -32.81 -2.41
CA LYS A 504 -2.88 -32.64 -2.00
C LYS A 504 -2.95 -31.79 -0.74
N GLY A 505 -3.87 -30.86 -0.68
CA GLY A 505 -4.16 -30.04 0.51
C GLY A 505 -4.61 -28.63 0.17
N GLN A 506 -4.94 -27.86 1.19
CA GLN A 506 -5.31 -26.47 1.06
C GLN A 506 -4.06 -25.65 0.70
N PRO A 507 -4.08 -24.92 -0.42
CA PRO A 507 -3.01 -23.96 -0.71
C PRO A 507 -3.04 -22.82 0.29
N LEU A 508 -1.93 -22.12 0.38
CA LEU A 508 -1.91 -20.80 1.04
C LEU A 508 -2.77 -19.82 0.25
N ASP A 509 -3.25 -18.82 0.95
CA ASP A 509 -3.95 -17.69 0.38
C ASP A 509 -2.95 -16.73 -0.33
N TYR A 510 -3.01 -16.43 -1.67
CA TYR A 510 -2.08 -15.58 -2.44
C TYR A 510 -2.67 -14.19 -2.72
N GLU A 511 -1.92 -13.13 -2.52
CA GLU A 511 -2.35 -11.79 -2.92
C GLU A 511 -2.62 -11.75 -4.43
N LEU A 512 -3.72 -11.11 -4.86
CA LEU A 512 -4.05 -10.93 -6.27
C LEU A 512 -3.17 -9.83 -6.87
N ILE A 513 -1.93 -10.15 -7.19
CA ILE A 513 -0.94 -9.18 -7.68
C ILE A 513 -1.19 -8.80 -9.13
N ALA A 514 -1.46 -9.79 -9.99
CA ALA A 514 -1.86 -9.55 -11.37
C ALA A 514 -3.38 -9.43 -11.45
N ASN A 515 -3.89 -8.22 -11.30
CA ASN A 515 -5.31 -7.98 -11.18
C ASN A 515 -5.79 -6.79 -12.01
N GLY A 516 -7.10 -6.72 -12.20
CA GLY A 516 -7.72 -5.58 -12.87
C GLY A 516 -9.23 -5.57 -12.68
N ARG A 517 -9.82 -4.42 -12.96
CA ARG A 517 -11.27 -4.23 -12.87
C ARG A 517 -11.78 -3.10 -13.75
N ILE A 518 -13.09 -3.06 -13.90
CA ILE A 518 -13.80 -1.93 -14.52
C ILE A 518 -14.35 -1.04 -13.41
N TYR A 519 -14.17 0.28 -13.56
CA TYR A 519 -14.70 1.30 -12.66
C TYR A 519 -15.88 2.05 -13.29
N PRO A 520 -17.13 1.59 -13.10
CA PRO A 520 -18.31 2.28 -13.67
C PRO A 520 -18.42 3.72 -13.16
N ASN A 521 -18.06 3.95 -11.89
CA ASN A 521 -18.11 5.28 -11.26
C ASN A 521 -17.02 6.23 -11.78
N ARG A 522 -16.07 5.75 -12.57
CA ARG A 522 -15.02 6.53 -13.25
C ARG A 522 -15.13 6.31 -14.77
N MET A 523 -16.32 6.54 -15.30
CA MET A 523 -16.62 6.53 -16.74
C MET A 523 -16.25 5.21 -17.45
N ASP A 524 -16.46 4.08 -16.76
CA ASP A 524 -16.17 2.72 -17.21
C ASP A 524 -14.68 2.45 -17.51
N ASP A 525 -13.76 3.15 -16.86
CA ASP A 525 -12.32 2.87 -17.02
C ASP A 525 -12.04 1.39 -16.71
N LEU A 526 -11.35 0.72 -17.63
CA LEU A 526 -10.75 -0.59 -17.42
C LEU A 526 -9.30 -0.38 -16.96
N VAL A 527 -8.95 -0.90 -15.79
CA VAL A 527 -7.57 -0.85 -15.28
C VAL A 527 -7.05 -2.23 -14.97
N TRP A 528 -5.75 -2.44 -15.11
CA TRP A 528 -5.07 -3.65 -14.68
C TRP A 528 -3.65 -3.34 -14.24
N GLU A 529 -3.08 -4.19 -13.41
CA GLU A 529 -1.73 -4.06 -12.89
C GLU A 529 -1.11 -5.40 -12.51
N ASN A 530 0.19 -5.38 -12.32
CA ASN A 530 0.95 -6.43 -11.68
C ASN A 530 1.97 -5.82 -10.70
N ASP A 531 2.99 -6.57 -10.30
CA ASP A 531 4.06 -6.11 -9.42
C ASP A 531 5.04 -5.11 -10.07
N ARG A 532 4.95 -4.82 -11.37
CA ARG A 532 5.89 -3.96 -12.12
C ARG A 532 5.27 -2.70 -12.67
N CYS A 533 4.08 -2.79 -13.23
CA CYS A 533 3.43 -1.70 -13.93
C CYS A 533 1.91 -1.73 -13.76
N ALA A 534 1.27 -0.61 -14.12
CA ALA A 534 -0.17 -0.48 -14.06
C ALA A 534 -0.68 0.27 -15.30
N TRP A 535 -1.89 -0.10 -15.75
CA TRP A 535 -2.45 0.32 -17.01
C TRP A 535 -3.90 0.78 -16.86
N ARG A 536 -4.32 1.63 -17.80
CA ARG A 536 -5.72 2.05 -17.98
C ARG A 536 -6.10 2.03 -19.45
N PHE A 537 -7.33 1.67 -19.71
CA PHE A 537 -8.01 1.90 -20.96
C PHE A 537 -9.33 2.61 -20.70
N TYR A 538 -9.54 3.75 -21.37
CA TYR A 538 -10.72 4.58 -21.15
C TYR A 538 -12.00 3.91 -21.64
N GLY A 539 -13.02 3.94 -20.81
CA GLY A 539 -14.28 3.27 -21.07
C GLY A 539 -15.24 4.04 -21.98
N PRO A 540 -16.35 3.40 -22.38
CA PRO A 540 -17.34 3.99 -23.27
C PRO A 540 -18.00 5.27 -22.73
N ALA A 541 -18.17 5.40 -21.42
CA ALA A 541 -18.74 6.62 -20.83
C ALA A 541 -17.76 7.81 -20.91
N ALA A 542 -16.43 7.56 -20.83
CA ALA A 542 -15.44 8.60 -21.02
C ALA A 542 -15.49 9.17 -22.45
N HIS A 543 -15.61 8.32 -23.46
CA HIS A 543 -15.73 8.73 -24.86
C HIS A 543 -16.98 9.54 -25.16
N LYS A 544 -18.08 9.31 -24.44
CA LYS A 544 -19.33 10.07 -24.61
C LYS A 544 -19.26 11.46 -23.95
N SER A 545 -18.47 11.62 -22.89
CA SER A 545 -18.46 12.83 -22.05
C SER A 545 -17.30 13.77 -22.35
N MET A 546 -16.15 13.26 -22.83
CA MET A 546 -14.94 14.05 -23.05
C MET A 546 -14.81 14.52 -24.50
N LYS A 547 -14.52 15.81 -24.71
CA LYS A 547 -14.28 16.36 -26.05
C LYS A 547 -13.06 15.78 -26.77
N ASN A 548 -12.06 15.30 -26.00
CA ASN A 548 -10.85 14.66 -26.49
C ASN A 548 -10.75 13.27 -25.88
N SER A 549 -11.31 12.28 -26.55
CA SER A 549 -11.24 10.89 -26.11
C SER A 549 -9.83 10.35 -26.25
N ALA A 550 -9.39 9.55 -25.27
CA ALA A 550 -8.14 8.82 -25.36
C ALA A 550 -8.37 7.47 -26.06
N TYR A 551 -7.59 7.18 -27.10
CA TYR A 551 -7.78 5.95 -27.90
C TYR A 551 -6.76 4.85 -27.57
N GLY A 552 -5.69 5.22 -26.86
CA GLY A 552 -4.55 4.36 -26.57
C GLY A 552 -4.55 3.76 -25.19
N PHE A 553 -3.52 2.99 -24.94
CA PHE A 553 -3.21 2.55 -23.58
C PHE A 553 -2.66 3.71 -22.76
N ASP A 554 -3.12 3.80 -21.54
CA ASP A 554 -2.64 4.69 -20.52
C ASP A 554 -1.87 3.91 -19.46
N THR A 555 -0.93 4.55 -18.77
CA THR A 555 -0.10 3.90 -17.77
C THR A 555 -0.05 4.72 -16.50
N PHE A 556 -0.08 4.02 -15.38
CA PHE A 556 0.28 4.56 -14.09
C PHE A 556 1.70 4.09 -13.74
N VAL A 557 2.54 5.00 -13.29
CA VAL A 557 3.83 4.61 -12.72
C VAL A 557 3.64 4.14 -11.29
N LYS A 558 4.37 3.09 -10.89
CA LYS A 558 4.32 2.52 -9.53
C LYS A 558 5.72 2.13 -9.06
N ASN A 559 5.93 2.13 -7.73
CA ASN A 559 7.18 1.76 -7.08
C ASN A 559 6.99 0.71 -5.98
N THR A 560 6.01 -0.14 -6.14
CA THR A 560 5.68 -1.22 -5.20
C THR A 560 5.22 -2.45 -5.96
N MET A 561 5.49 -3.63 -5.40
CA MET A 561 4.98 -4.90 -5.94
C MET A 561 3.50 -5.13 -5.65
N HIS A 562 2.93 -4.42 -4.67
CA HIS A 562 1.52 -4.58 -4.29
C HIS A 562 0.59 -3.80 -5.23
N PRO A 563 -0.67 -4.23 -5.38
CA PRO A 563 -1.69 -3.48 -6.12
C PRO A 563 -1.91 -2.07 -5.55
N ILE A 564 -2.03 -1.09 -6.43
CA ILE A 564 -2.25 0.33 -6.06
C ILE A 564 -3.49 0.95 -6.70
N GLN A 565 -4.01 0.37 -7.77
CA GLN A 565 -5.06 0.98 -8.59
C GLN A 565 -6.33 1.24 -7.79
N ASP A 566 -6.78 0.27 -7.01
CA ASP A 566 -7.99 0.42 -6.21
C ASP A 566 -7.87 1.58 -5.22
N GLN A 567 -6.71 1.78 -4.60
CA GLN A 567 -6.50 2.88 -3.68
C GLN A 567 -6.45 4.23 -4.39
N LEU A 568 -5.76 4.31 -5.53
CA LEU A 568 -5.68 5.53 -6.32
C LEU A 568 -7.07 5.96 -6.80
N TYR A 569 -7.87 5.02 -7.34
CA TYR A 569 -9.24 5.27 -7.77
C TYR A 569 -10.17 5.62 -6.60
N HIS A 570 -10.03 4.95 -5.46
CA HIS A 570 -10.81 5.28 -4.27
C HIS A 570 -10.57 6.72 -3.81
N ASN A 571 -9.32 7.17 -3.76
CA ASN A 571 -8.98 8.54 -3.40
C ASN A 571 -9.58 9.54 -4.39
N GLU A 572 -9.40 9.33 -5.68
CA GLU A 572 -9.95 10.19 -6.73
C GLU A 572 -11.48 10.27 -6.64
N LEU A 573 -12.17 9.13 -6.54
CA LEU A 573 -13.64 9.07 -6.42
C LEU A 573 -14.16 9.69 -5.12
N THR A 574 -13.41 9.57 -4.01
CA THR A 574 -13.74 10.25 -2.75
C THR A 574 -13.72 11.76 -2.93
N SER A 575 -12.77 12.28 -3.70
CA SER A 575 -12.67 13.70 -3.99
C SER A 575 -13.93 14.27 -4.66
N TYR A 576 -14.59 13.49 -5.52
CA TYR A 576 -15.84 13.94 -6.17
C TYR A 576 -16.97 14.14 -5.16
N GLY A 577 -17.10 13.23 -4.19
CA GLY A 577 -18.06 13.40 -3.09
C GLY A 577 -17.73 14.60 -2.19
N VAL A 578 -16.44 14.90 -2.00
CA VAL A 578 -16.01 16.11 -1.28
C VAL A 578 -16.40 17.35 -2.06
N HIS A 579 -16.15 17.39 -3.38
CA HIS A 579 -16.52 18.49 -4.25
C HIS A 579 -18.03 18.78 -4.24
N GLU A 580 -18.85 17.73 -4.29
CA GLU A 580 -20.30 17.86 -4.23
C GLU A 580 -20.74 18.49 -2.89
N ARG A 581 -20.17 18.06 -1.76
CA ARG A 581 -20.46 18.66 -0.44
C ARG A 581 -20.00 20.12 -0.35
N MET A 582 -18.80 20.44 -0.88
CA MET A 582 -18.30 21.83 -0.94
C MET A 582 -19.24 22.73 -1.71
N ASN A 583 -19.74 22.28 -2.86
CA ASN A 583 -20.69 23.03 -3.67
C ASN A 583 -22.03 23.23 -2.93
N LYS A 584 -22.59 22.20 -2.32
CA LYS A 584 -23.82 22.28 -1.52
C LYS A 584 -23.69 23.26 -0.34
N ALA A 585 -22.53 23.24 0.33
CA ALA A 585 -22.24 24.11 1.46
C ALA A 585 -21.78 25.51 1.03
N LYS A 586 -21.61 25.78 -0.26
CA LYS A 586 -21.00 27.02 -0.80
C LYS A 586 -19.66 27.31 -0.12
N SER A 587 -18.84 26.28 0.01
CA SER A 587 -17.54 26.38 0.69
C SER A 587 -16.67 27.45 0.03
N PRO A 588 -15.96 28.28 0.81
CA PRO A 588 -14.99 29.25 0.29
C PRO A 588 -13.65 28.59 -0.12
N LEU A 589 -13.48 27.29 0.11
CA LEU A 589 -12.24 26.58 -0.20
C LEU A 589 -12.05 26.45 -1.72
N ASP A 590 -10.81 26.63 -2.17
CA ASP A 590 -10.44 26.35 -3.56
C ASP A 590 -10.44 24.84 -3.79
N TRP A 591 -11.33 24.39 -4.68
CA TRP A 591 -11.42 22.98 -5.05
C TRP A 591 -10.09 22.40 -5.53
N ASN A 592 -9.33 23.13 -6.33
CA ASN A 592 -8.05 22.63 -6.86
C ASN A 592 -7.04 22.30 -5.75
N GLN A 593 -7.03 23.11 -4.69
CA GLN A 593 -6.17 22.86 -3.52
C GLN A 593 -6.63 21.62 -2.74
N VAL A 594 -7.94 21.48 -2.54
CA VAL A 594 -8.51 20.31 -1.85
C VAL A 594 -8.26 19.04 -2.66
N HIS A 595 -8.53 19.07 -3.97
CA HIS A 595 -8.35 17.94 -4.88
C HIS A 595 -6.90 17.43 -4.91
N ARG A 596 -5.90 18.30 -4.75
CA ARG A 596 -4.48 17.92 -4.66
C ARG A 596 -4.18 16.92 -3.55
N GLY A 597 -5.01 16.83 -2.52
CA GLY A 597 -4.89 15.83 -1.45
C GLY A 597 -5.44 14.45 -1.80
N TYR A 598 -6.17 14.31 -2.91
CA TYR A 598 -6.85 13.08 -3.31
C TYR A 598 -6.45 12.56 -4.67
N THR A 599 -6.06 13.44 -5.59
CA THR A 599 -5.91 13.08 -7.00
C THR A 599 -4.79 12.07 -7.24
N TYR A 600 -5.08 11.06 -8.03
CA TYR A 600 -4.08 10.08 -8.46
C TYR A 600 -3.02 10.64 -9.42
N HIS A 601 -3.20 11.88 -9.92
CA HIS A 601 -2.15 12.58 -10.69
C HIS A 601 -0.99 13.07 -9.83
N ARG A 602 -1.04 12.85 -8.53
CA ARG A 602 0.03 13.20 -7.59
C ARG A 602 0.66 11.94 -7.00
N ASN A 603 2.00 11.91 -7.01
CA ASN A 603 2.73 10.84 -6.34
C ASN A 603 2.66 10.99 -4.81
N PHE A 604 1.88 10.13 -4.16
CA PHE A 604 1.86 9.98 -2.69
C PHE A 604 2.83 8.89 -2.22
N GLY A 605 3.69 8.36 -3.10
CA GLY A 605 4.75 7.41 -2.78
C GLY A 605 4.50 5.97 -3.24
N ALA A 606 3.30 5.66 -3.75
CA ALA A 606 2.98 4.36 -4.34
C ALA A 606 3.09 4.35 -5.86
N GLY A 607 2.88 5.51 -6.45
CA GLY A 607 2.76 5.73 -7.87
C GLY A 607 1.76 6.84 -8.19
N MET A 608 1.52 7.07 -9.46
CA MET A 608 0.58 8.09 -9.92
C MET A 608 0.21 7.90 -11.39
N ASP A 609 -0.89 8.53 -11.80
CA ASP A 609 -1.25 8.79 -13.19
C ASP A 609 -0.49 10.03 -13.68
N ALA A 610 0.58 9.82 -14.42
CA ALA A 610 1.41 10.91 -14.93
C ALA A 610 1.55 10.94 -16.44
N TYR A 611 0.98 9.95 -17.14
CA TYR A 611 1.07 9.82 -18.57
C TYR A 611 -0.12 10.49 -19.28
N THR A 612 0.13 11.14 -20.40
CA THR A 612 -0.91 11.82 -21.17
C THR A 612 -1.15 11.11 -22.49
N VAL A 613 -2.32 10.50 -22.66
CA VAL A 613 -2.69 9.75 -23.87
C VAL A 613 -3.30 10.65 -24.94
N GLY A 614 -4.33 11.38 -24.60
CA GLY A 614 -5.13 12.14 -25.58
C GLY A 614 -5.67 11.27 -26.71
N ALA A 615 -6.04 11.88 -27.81
CA ALA A 615 -6.54 11.18 -29.01
C ALA A 615 -5.38 10.54 -29.82
N THR A 616 -4.57 9.68 -29.16
CA THR A 616 -3.38 9.01 -29.72
C THR A 616 -3.38 7.52 -29.38
N LEU A 617 -2.33 6.77 -29.76
CA LEU A 617 -2.16 5.37 -29.38
C LEU A 617 -1.60 5.20 -27.97
N GLY A 618 -1.25 6.29 -27.29
CA GLY A 618 -0.72 6.25 -25.93
C GLY A 618 0.53 5.39 -25.81
N ALA A 619 0.53 4.47 -24.86
CA ALA A 619 1.65 3.61 -24.52
C ALA A 619 1.61 2.26 -25.26
N GLY A 620 1.48 2.29 -26.59
CA GLY A 620 1.63 1.08 -27.40
C GLY A 620 0.31 0.41 -27.83
N ALA A 621 -0.82 1.12 -27.89
CA ALA A 621 -2.05 0.51 -28.41
C ALA A 621 -1.96 0.15 -29.90
N PRO A 622 -2.70 -0.90 -30.35
CA PRO A 622 -2.73 -1.31 -31.74
C PRO A 622 -3.71 -0.44 -32.55
N ALA A 623 -3.46 -0.37 -33.86
CA ALA A 623 -4.38 0.21 -34.82
C ALA A 623 -4.16 -0.32 -36.23
N LEU A 624 -5.22 -0.33 -37.06
CA LEU A 624 -5.07 -0.49 -38.50
C LEU A 624 -4.47 0.77 -39.13
N MET A 625 -3.82 0.60 -40.27
CA MET A 625 -3.26 1.69 -41.06
C MET A 625 -3.83 1.70 -42.47
N ALA A 626 -4.04 2.89 -43.01
CA ALA A 626 -4.42 3.10 -44.39
C ALA A 626 -3.44 4.08 -45.09
N LYS A 627 -3.40 4.04 -46.41
CA LYS A 627 -2.71 5.09 -47.21
C LYS A 627 -3.73 6.04 -47.82
N ASP A 628 -3.60 7.28 -47.48
CA ASP A 628 -4.34 8.35 -48.15
C ASP A 628 -3.36 9.22 -48.94
N ASN A 629 -3.60 9.37 -50.26
CA ASN A 629 -2.73 10.11 -51.16
C ASN A 629 -1.23 9.77 -51.06
N GLY A 630 -0.95 8.46 -50.80
CA GLY A 630 0.43 7.95 -50.64
C GLY A 630 1.01 8.11 -49.23
N GLN A 631 0.37 8.82 -48.32
CA GLN A 631 0.79 9.02 -46.95
C GLN A 631 0.08 8.00 -46.01
N TRP A 632 0.81 7.53 -45.01
CA TRP A 632 0.26 6.66 -43.98
C TRP A 632 -0.59 7.43 -43.01
N THR A 633 -1.77 6.89 -42.70
CA THR A 633 -2.70 7.36 -41.65
C THR A 633 -3.03 6.22 -40.71
N ILE A 634 -3.19 6.55 -39.43
CA ILE A 634 -3.63 5.62 -38.36
C ILE A 634 -5.15 5.67 -38.27
N LEU A 635 -5.78 4.51 -38.30
CA LEU A 635 -7.20 4.34 -38.04
C LEU A 635 -7.36 4.04 -36.53
N TYR A 636 -7.52 5.09 -35.74
CA TYR A 636 -7.56 4.94 -34.29
C TYR A 636 -8.75 4.08 -33.86
N PRO A 637 -8.55 3.11 -32.96
CA PRO A 637 -9.64 2.42 -32.32
C PRO A 637 -10.46 3.41 -31.46
N LEU A 638 -11.73 3.12 -31.20
CA LEU A 638 -12.53 4.03 -30.39
C LEU A 638 -12.44 3.68 -28.92
N TYR A 639 -13.34 2.84 -28.43
CA TYR A 639 -13.47 2.37 -27.06
C TYR A 639 -13.89 0.88 -27.11
N TYR A 640 -13.85 0.19 -26.00
CA TYR A 640 -14.42 -1.15 -25.95
C TYR A 640 -15.96 -1.08 -25.87
N GLU A 641 -16.65 -1.91 -26.65
CA GLU A 641 -18.09 -2.16 -26.51
C GLU A 641 -18.34 -3.16 -25.38
N LYS A 642 -17.45 -4.15 -25.25
CA LYS A 642 -17.45 -5.18 -24.20
C LYS A 642 -16.04 -5.44 -23.69
N ALA A 643 -15.89 -5.56 -22.38
CA ALA A 643 -14.67 -6.05 -21.75
C ALA A 643 -15.00 -7.18 -20.78
N GLU A 644 -14.30 -8.29 -20.88
CA GLU A 644 -14.46 -9.51 -20.09
C GLU A 644 -13.15 -9.84 -19.42
N ILE A 645 -13.08 -9.71 -18.10
CA ILE A 645 -11.94 -10.16 -17.31
C ILE A 645 -12.01 -11.68 -17.24
N LEU A 646 -11.04 -12.34 -17.81
CA LEU A 646 -10.98 -13.81 -17.90
C LEU A 646 -10.14 -14.42 -16.79
N ASP A 647 -9.02 -13.78 -16.44
CA ASP A 647 -8.18 -14.15 -15.32
C ASP A 647 -7.90 -12.93 -14.45
N ASN A 648 -7.94 -13.15 -13.15
CA ASN A 648 -7.66 -12.14 -12.14
C ASN A 648 -7.04 -12.90 -10.96
N GLY A 649 -5.74 -12.87 -10.84
CA GLY A 649 -5.07 -13.84 -9.95
C GLY A 649 -3.71 -13.42 -9.46
N PRO A 650 -3.08 -14.33 -8.71
CA PRO A 650 -1.76 -14.05 -8.16
C PRO A 650 -0.68 -13.93 -9.24
N LEU A 651 -0.82 -14.59 -10.39
CA LEU A 651 0.24 -14.69 -11.39
C LEU A 651 -0.08 -14.00 -12.71
N ARG A 652 -1.33 -14.09 -13.17
CA ARG A 652 -1.75 -13.57 -14.47
C ARG A 652 -3.10 -12.86 -14.39
N PHE A 653 -3.16 -11.68 -14.96
CA PHE A 653 -4.39 -11.02 -15.38
C PHE A 653 -4.62 -11.26 -16.86
N THR A 654 -5.87 -11.52 -17.27
CA THR A 654 -6.27 -11.62 -18.69
C THR A 654 -7.60 -10.93 -18.91
N VAL A 655 -7.69 -10.09 -19.95
CA VAL A 655 -8.93 -9.43 -20.36
C VAL A 655 -9.14 -9.58 -21.87
N ARG A 656 -10.38 -9.86 -22.26
CA ARG A 656 -10.85 -9.79 -23.66
C ARG A 656 -11.61 -8.50 -23.85
N MET A 657 -11.18 -7.67 -24.79
CA MET A 657 -11.85 -6.42 -25.18
C MET A 657 -12.39 -6.57 -26.61
N THR A 658 -13.65 -6.25 -26.80
CA THR A 658 -14.29 -6.21 -28.13
C THR A 658 -14.64 -4.76 -28.44
N MET A 659 -14.12 -4.24 -29.53
CA MET A 659 -14.40 -2.87 -30.00
C MET A 659 -15.70 -2.83 -30.82
N PRO A 660 -16.37 -1.66 -30.94
CA PRO A 660 -17.50 -1.51 -31.85
C PRO A 660 -17.07 -1.73 -33.30
N ALA A 661 -18.03 -2.11 -34.12
CA ALA A 661 -17.79 -2.27 -35.55
C ALA A 661 -17.39 -0.92 -36.20
N GLN A 662 -16.36 -1.00 -37.04
CA GLN A 662 -15.80 0.16 -37.77
C GLN A 662 -15.70 -0.16 -39.26
N THR A 663 -15.46 0.85 -40.07
CA THR A 663 -15.34 0.72 -41.53
C THR A 663 -13.90 1.06 -41.97
N LEU A 664 -13.23 0.10 -42.60
CA LEU A 664 -11.97 0.33 -43.30
C LEU A 664 -12.26 1.05 -44.63
N PRO A 665 -11.69 2.23 -44.85
CA PRO A 665 -11.90 2.95 -46.12
C PRO A 665 -11.42 2.12 -47.32
N PRO A 666 -12.11 2.25 -48.49
CA PRO A 666 -11.68 1.55 -49.69
C PRO A 666 -10.32 2.06 -50.19
N THR A 667 -9.46 1.15 -50.67
CA THR A 667 -8.17 1.52 -51.24
C THR A 667 -8.39 2.30 -52.54
N GLY A 668 -7.96 3.57 -52.58
CA GLY A 668 -8.08 4.45 -53.73
C GLY A 668 -9.38 5.30 -53.77
N GLY A 669 -10.14 5.34 -52.65
CA GLY A 669 -11.23 6.32 -52.49
C GLY A 669 -12.53 6.02 -53.21
N ALA A 670 -12.67 4.91 -53.95
CA ALA A 670 -13.87 4.49 -54.64
C ALA A 670 -14.35 3.11 -54.18
N GLY A 671 -15.64 3.00 -53.79
CA GLY A 671 -16.29 1.75 -53.38
C GLY A 671 -16.81 1.79 -51.95
N GLU A 672 -17.54 0.74 -51.54
CA GLU A 672 -17.98 0.57 -50.16
C GLU A 672 -16.80 0.11 -49.26
N GLY A 673 -16.69 0.73 -48.07
CA GLY A 673 -15.73 0.35 -47.07
C GLY A 673 -16.03 -1.04 -46.51
N LEU A 674 -14.99 -1.72 -46.03
CA LEU A 674 -15.11 -3.03 -45.42
C LEU A 674 -15.37 -2.90 -43.90
N SER A 675 -16.52 -3.43 -43.45
CA SER A 675 -16.81 -3.46 -42.01
C SER A 675 -15.93 -4.47 -41.30
N TYR A 676 -15.37 -4.09 -40.16
CA TYR A 676 -14.56 -4.95 -39.29
C TYR A 676 -14.83 -4.66 -37.82
N ARG A 677 -14.44 -5.62 -36.97
CA ARG A 677 -14.47 -5.48 -35.52
C ARG A 677 -13.10 -5.93 -34.97
N GLU A 678 -12.52 -5.09 -34.11
CA GLU A 678 -11.27 -5.42 -33.43
C GLU A 678 -11.58 -6.14 -32.13
N VAL A 679 -10.87 -7.23 -31.86
CA VAL A 679 -10.88 -7.98 -30.59
C VAL A 679 -9.45 -8.06 -30.06
N ARG A 680 -9.25 -7.66 -28.82
CA ARG A 680 -7.96 -7.73 -28.11
C ARG A 680 -8.05 -8.74 -26.98
N LEU A 681 -7.05 -9.61 -26.89
CA LEU A 681 -6.78 -10.41 -25.71
C LEU A 681 -5.46 -9.89 -25.09
N ILE A 682 -5.55 -9.35 -23.87
CA ILE A 682 -4.41 -8.76 -23.17
C ILE A 682 -4.12 -9.62 -21.96
N SER A 683 -2.87 -10.07 -21.81
CA SER A 683 -2.40 -10.83 -20.63
C SER A 683 -1.22 -10.10 -19.99
N GLN A 684 -1.24 -9.97 -18.66
CA GLN A 684 -0.18 -9.38 -17.88
C GLN A 684 0.27 -10.35 -16.80
N ASP A 685 1.54 -10.73 -16.81
CA ASP A 685 2.14 -11.68 -15.87
C ASP A 685 2.91 -10.97 -14.77
N CYS A 686 2.91 -11.53 -13.55
CA CYS A 686 3.83 -11.13 -12.51
C CYS A 686 5.29 -11.31 -12.93
N GLY A 687 6.15 -10.41 -12.47
CA GLY A 687 7.57 -10.39 -12.81
C GLY A 687 7.90 -9.68 -14.13
N SER A 688 6.93 -9.48 -15.04
CA SER A 688 7.15 -8.83 -16.34
C SER A 688 6.67 -7.38 -16.36
N HIS A 689 7.46 -6.49 -16.96
CA HIS A 689 7.05 -5.12 -17.31
C HIS A 689 6.14 -5.06 -18.54
N PHE A 690 5.96 -6.19 -19.26
CA PHE A 690 5.31 -6.21 -20.55
C PHE A 690 4.00 -6.99 -20.53
N ALA A 691 2.95 -6.34 -21.05
CA ALA A 691 1.70 -7.00 -21.38
C ALA A 691 1.80 -7.64 -22.78
N ARG A 692 1.36 -8.87 -22.90
CA ARG A 692 1.15 -9.54 -24.20
C ARG A 692 -0.18 -9.07 -24.75
N VAL A 693 -0.17 -8.51 -25.95
CA VAL A 693 -1.37 -8.04 -26.66
C VAL A 693 -1.56 -8.88 -27.93
N GLU A 694 -2.69 -9.57 -28.02
CA GLU A 694 -3.11 -10.32 -29.17
C GLU A 694 -4.34 -9.66 -29.79
N VAL A 695 -4.26 -9.33 -31.08
CA VAL A 695 -5.30 -8.57 -31.78
C VAL A 695 -5.82 -9.38 -32.97
N THR A 696 -7.13 -9.53 -33.04
CA THR A 696 -7.83 -10.14 -34.14
C THR A 696 -8.83 -9.15 -34.73
N TYR A 697 -8.93 -9.11 -36.07
CA TYR A 697 -9.87 -8.27 -36.78
C TYR A 697 -10.92 -9.15 -37.49
N GLU A 698 -12.08 -9.24 -36.88
CA GLU A 698 -13.24 -9.96 -37.47
C GLU A 698 -13.78 -9.16 -38.64
N GLY A 699 -14.15 -9.85 -39.72
CA GLY A 699 -14.66 -9.23 -40.95
C GLY A 699 -13.62 -8.81 -41.96
N LEU A 700 -12.32 -8.73 -41.60
CA LEU A 700 -11.26 -8.51 -42.59
C LEU A 700 -10.97 -9.78 -43.39
N SER A 701 -11.13 -9.66 -44.70
CA SER A 701 -10.87 -10.77 -45.64
C SER A 701 -9.56 -10.64 -46.43
N LYS A 702 -8.84 -9.52 -46.25
CA LYS A 702 -7.58 -9.19 -46.94
C LYS A 702 -6.50 -8.79 -45.95
N SER A 703 -5.25 -9.08 -46.32
CA SER A 703 -4.08 -8.61 -45.56
C SER A 703 -4.09 -7.08 -45.46
N THR A 704 -4.01 -6.55 -44.23
CA THR A 704 -4.15 -5.14 -43.92
C THR A 704 -2.99 -4.64 -43.09
N PRO A 705 -2.41 -3.48 -43.37
CA PRO A 705 -1.36 -2.89 -42.54
C PRO A 705 -1.87 -2.59 -41.11
N VAL A 706 -1.06 -2.99 -40.12
CA VAL A 706 -1.34 -2.80 -38.70
C VAL A 706 -0.10 -2.27 -38.00
N CYS A 707 -0.30 -1.47 -36.94
CA CYS A 707 0.78 -1.00 -36.10
C CYS A 707 0.45 -1.12 -34.62
N ALA A 708 1.48 -1.07 -33.79
CA ALA A 708 1.43 -0.66 -32.41
C ALA A 708 2.26 0.61 -32.25
N GLY A 709 1.82 1.58 -31.44
CA GLY A 709 2.48 2.88 -31.42
C GLY A 709 2.57 3.56 -30.06
N ILE A 710 3.73 4.14 -29.79
CA ILE A 710 3.98 4.98 -28.61
C ILE A 710 3.83 6.44 -29.04
N VAL A 711 3.01 7.23 -28.33
CA VAL A 711 2.95 8.67 -28.56
C VAL A 711 4.26 9.32 -28.12
N VAL A 712 4.77 10.22 -28.95
CA VAL A 712 5.95 11.04 -28.64
C VAL A 712 5.47 12.45 -28.31
N HIS A 713 5.80 12.94 -27.11
CA HIS A 713 5.38 14.25 -26.63
C HIS A 713 6.42 15.35 -26.95
N GLU A 714 5.95 16.59 -27.02
CA GLU A 714 6.82 17.76 -27.26
C GLU A 714 7.79 18.03 -26.10
N SER A 715 7.52 17.50 -24.89
CA SER A 715 8.43 17.52 -23.74
C SER A 715 9.71 16.71 -23.96
N ALA A 716 9.64 15.64 -24.79
CA ALA A 716 10.75 14.73 -25.08
C ALA A 716 10.78 14.30 -26.56
N PRO A 717 10.89 15.23 -27.54
CA PRO A 717 10.59 14.96 -28.94
C PRO A 717 11.59 14.04 -29.65
N LYS A 718 12.75 13.77 -29.05
CA LYS A 718 13.82 12.92 -29.59
C LYS A 718 14.18 11.76 -28.68
N ALA A 719 13.45 11.55 -27.63
CA ALA A 719 13.77 10.54 -26.62
C ALA A 719 13.22 9.14 -26.95
N TYR A 720 12.93 8.86 -28.21
CA TYR A 720 12.57 7.53 -28.70
C TYR A 720 13.73 6.86 -29.44
N THR A 721 13.78 5.54 -29.37
CA THR A 721 14.72 4.71 -30.10
C THR A 721 13.97 3.74 -31.02
N LEU A 722 14.29 3.75 -32.31
CA LEU A 722 13.85 2.76 -33.29
C LEU A 722 14.98 1.77 -33.53
N ASN A 723 15.09 0.73 -32.74
CA ASN A 723 16.17 -0.26 -32.88
C ASN A 723 15.82 -1.29 -33.97
N LYS A 724 16.14 -0.95 -35.21
CA LYS A 724 15.86 -1.79 -36.40
C LYS A 724 16.62 -3.11 -36.41
N LYS A 725 17.75 -3.20 -35.72
CA LYS A 725 18.56 -4.43 -35.66
C LYS A 725 17.88 -5.47 -34.79
N GLU A 726 17.36 -5.06 -33.63
CA GLU A 726 16.77 -5.92 -32.61
C GLU A 726 15.23 -5.94 -32.69
N GLY A 727 14.61 -5.02 -33.44
CA GLY A 727 13.17 -5.04 -33.74
C GLY A 727 12.28 -4.47 -32.64
N PHE A 728 12.74 -3.47 -31.88
CA PHE A 728 11.96 -2.83 -30.84
C PHE A 728 11.93 -1.30 -30.93
N VAL A 729 10.90 -0.73 -30.31
CA VAL A 729 10.74 0.72 -30.08
C VAL A 729 10.73 0.98 -28.60
N THR A 730 11.51 1.98 -28.14
CA THR A 730 11.44 2.47 -26.76
C THR A 730 11.33 3.99 -26.74
N TYR A 731 10.77 4.52 -25.66
CA TYR A 731 10.58 5.93 -25.39
C TYR A 731 10.83 6.23 -23.92
N ALA A 732 11.42 7.41 -23.65
CA ALA A 732 11.63 7.92 -22.31
C ALA A 732 11.11 9.35 -22.22
N GLU A 733 10.37 9.68 -21.18
CA GLU A 733 9.96 11.07 -20.94
C GLU A 733 10.04 11.43 -19.46
N PRO A 734 10.41 12.69 -19.14
CA PRO A 734 10.38 13.17 -17.78
C PRO A 734 8.94 13.29 -17.28
N LEU A 735 8.68 12.84 -16.06
CA LEU A 735 7.41 13.00 -15.38
C LEU A 735 7.43 14.28 -14.55
N ASP A 736 7.10 15.40 -15.16
CA ASP A 736 6.96 16.69 -14.48
C ASP A 736 5.46 16.99 -14.30
N ASN A 737 5.00 16.87 -13.09
CA ASN A 737 3.60 17.19 -12.77
C ASN A 737 3.46 18.63 -12.26
N ALA A 738 2.20 19.08 -12.09
CA ALA A 738 1.83 20.42 -11.63
C ALA A 738 2.48 20.85 -10.28
N ASP A 739 3.04 19.92 -9.50
CA ASP A 739 3.74 20.20 -8.26
C ASP A 739 5.23 20.55 -8.44
N LYS A 740 5.74 20.56 -9.66
CA LYS A 740 7.15 20.81 -10.00
C LYS A 740 8.15 19.94 -9.21
N ARG A 741 7.73 18.80 -8.74
CA ARG A 741 8.60 17.79 -8.12
C ARG A 741 9.20 16.95 -9.23
N MET A 742 10.49 16.69 -9.18
CA MET A 742 11.12 15.72 -10.08
C MET A 742 10.59 14.32 -9.76
N ASN A 743 9.70 13.80 -10.61
CA ASN A 743 9.11 12.46 -10.47
C ASN A 743 9.86 11.41 -11.30
N GLY A 744 11.12 11.68 -11.68
CA GLY A 744 11.90 10.77 -12.49
C GLY A 744 11.47 10.70 -13.95
N GLU A 745 11.79 9.58 -14.60
CA GLU A 745 11.48 9.30 -16.00
C GLU A 745 10.54 8.11 -16.12
N HIS A 746 9.64 8.19 -17.05
CA HIS A 746 8.76 7.10 -17.47
C HIS A 746 9.31 6.47 -18.74
N TYR A 747 9.37 5.15 -18.75
CA TYR A 747 9.85 4.37 -19.89
C TYR A 747 8.73 3.53 -20.47
N ILE A 748 8.61 3.54 -21.81
CA ILE A 748 7.67 2.72 -22.57
C ILE A 748 8.46 1.95 -23.62
N GLY A 749 8.03 0.71 -23.93
CA GLY A 749 8.65 -0.11 -24.94
C GLY A 749 7.65 -1.01 -25.64
N ILE A 750 7.84 -1.25 -26.94
CA ILE A 750 7.07 -2.21 -27.72
C ILE A 750 8.00 -3.08 -28.58
N PHE A 751 7.69 -4.37 -28.68
CA PHE A 751 8.39 -5.31 -29.53
C PHE A 751 7.46 -6.44 -30.00
N MET A 752 7.90 -7.18 -31.04
CA MET A 752 7.22 -8.41 -31.50
C MET A 752 8.06 -9.63 -31.12
N PRO A 753 7.43 -10.82 -30.99
CA PRO A 753 8.20 -12.06 -30.91
C PRO A 753 9.24 -12.18 -32.04
N GLN A 754 10.43 -12.69 -31.74
CA GLN A 754 11.56 -12.73 -32.67
C GLN A 754 11.28 -13.46 -34.00
N SER A 755 10.26 -14.32 -34.03
CA SER A 755 9.80 -15.04 -35.23
C SER A 755 9.13 -14.13 -36.28
N LYS A 756 8.82 -12.87 -35.95
CA LYS A 756 8.13 -11.90 -36.81
C LYS A 756 8.92 -10.60 -36.87
N LYS A 757 9.20 -10.12 -38.10
CA LYS A 757 9.89 -8.83 -38.28
C LYS A 757 8.89 -7.74 -38.60
N GLY A 758 8.86 -6.69 -37.76
CA GLY A 758 8.12 -5.45 -37.97
C GLY A 758 9.01 -4.37 -38.60
N GLN A 759 8.39 -3.42 -39.30
CA GLN A 759 9.04 -2.18 -39.72
C GLN A 759 8.91 -1.16 -38.61
N LEU A 760 10.00 -0.43 -38.34
CA LEU A 760 10.03 0.63 -37.34
C LEU A 760 10.04 2.00 -38.00
N ASN A 761 9.08 2.85 -37.69
CA ASN A 761 8.88 4.15 -38.30
C ASN A 761 8.48 5.20 -37.26
N TYR A 762 8.73 6.48 -37.60
CA TYR A 762 8.11 7.59 -36.91
C TYR A 762 7.07 8.24 -37.82
N LEU A 763 5.85 8.44 -37.31
CA LEU A 763 4.77 9.11 -38.04
C LEU A 763 4.38 10.38 -37.28
N PRO A 764 4.63 11.58 -37.84
CA PRO A 764 4.23 12.82 -37.20
C PRO A 764 2.69 12.98 -37.20
N LEU A 765 2.15 13.63 -36.18
CA LEU A 765 0.77 14.08 -36.19
C LEU A 765 0.61 15.35 -37.00
N ALA A 766 -0.46 15.45 -37.81
CA ALA A 766 -0.80 16.66 -38.53
C ALA A 766 -1.10 17.83 -37.58
N GLU A 767 -1.73 17.52 -36.44
CA GLU A 767 -2.04 18.47 -35.37
C GLU A 767 -1.63 17.88 -34.04
N LYS A 768 -1.12 18.69 -33.11
CA LYS A 768 -0.78 18.26 -31.75
C LYS A 768 -2.04 17.78 -31.02
N ARG A 769 -1.89 16.66 -30.28
CA ARG A 769 -2.99 16.07 -29.49
C ARG A 769 -2.49 15.85 -28.07
N ALA A 770 -2.98 16.63 -27.11
CA ALA A 770 -2.60 16.53 -25.71
C ALA A 770 -1.05 16.51 -25.49
N GLY A 771 -0.32 17.41 -26.19
CA GLY A 771 1.14 17.46 -26.16
C GLY A 771 1.84 16.46 -27.08
N GLY A 772 1.13 15.48 -27.63
CA GLY A 772 1.67 14.52 -28.61
C GLY A 772 1.95 15.18 -29.97
N ILE A 773 3.12 14.87 -30.55
CA ILE A 773 3.61 15.41 -31.83
C ILE A 773 3.74 14.34 -32.91
N GLY A 774 3.68 13.06 -32.56
CA GLY A 774 3.80 11.93 -33.46
C GLY A 774 3.77 10.61 -32.74
N HIS A 775 3.97 9.53 -33.49
CA HIS A 775 4.07 8.17 -32.95
C HIS A 775 5.36 7.49 -33.41
N ALA A 776 6.05 6.85 -32.46
CA ALA A 776 7.07 5.86 -32.75
C ALA A 776 6.36 4.50 -32.91
N LEU A 777 6.43 3.91 -34.12
CA LEU A 777 5.61 2.79 -34.55
C LEU A 777 6.42 1.52 -34.75
N LEU A 778 5.84 0.40 -34.35
CA LEU A 778 6.12 -0.92 -34.83
C LEU A 778 4.99 -1.31 -35.80
N GLN A 779 5.30 -1.50 -37.07
CA GLN A 779 4.35 -1.71 -38.16
C GLN A 779 4.53 -3.09 -38.79
N THR A 780 3.45 -3.78 -39.11
CA THR A 780 3.46 -5.06 -39.84
C THR A 780 2.20 -5.18 -40.69
N THR A 781 1.96 -6.39 -41.21
CA THR A 781 0.74 -6.72 -41.96
C THR A 781 -0.05 -7.75 -41.19
N TYR A 782 -1.31 -7.44 -40.88
CA TYR A 782 -2.28 -8.40 -40.36
C TYR A 782 -2.68 -9.36 -41.47
N THR A 783 -2.68 -10.65 -41.20
CA THR A 783 -3.19 -11.70 -42.09
C THR A 783 -4.50 -12.23 -41.49
N PRO A 784 -5.61 -12.24 -42.24
CA PRO A 784 -6.89 -12.78 -41.74
C PRO A 784 -6.75 -14.19 -41.17
N GLY A 785 -7.35 -14.38 -39.99
CA GLY A 785 -7.29 -15.68 -39.27
C GLY A 785 -5.98 -15.91 -38.48
N GLN A 786 -5.00 -15.00 -38.52
CA GLN A 786 -3.79 -15.06 -37.73
C GLN A 786 -3.70 -13.82 -36.83
N PRO A 787 -3.70 -13.95 -35.51
CA PRO A 787 -3.64 -12.79 -34.63
C PRO A 787 -2.33 -12.00 -34.78
N PHE A 788 -2.44 -10.68 -34.68
CA PHE A 788 -1.29 -9.78 -34.52
C PHE A 788 -0.87 -9.80 -33.06
N VAL A 789 0.28 -10.37 -32.75
CA VAL A 789 0.82 -10.50 -31.39
C VAL A 789 2.03 -9.59 -31.25
N TYR A 790 2.01 -8.79 -30.19
CA TYR A 790 3.13 -7.95 -29.77
C TYR A 790 3.13 -7.76 -28.26
N TYR A 791 4.17 -7.15 -27.73
CA TYR A 791 4.33 -6.85 -26.31
C TYR A 791 4.47 -5.35 -26.13
N THR A 792 3.80 -4.80 -25.11
CA THR A 792 3.94 -3.41 -24.70
C THR A 792 4.27 -3.34 -23.23
N GLY A 793 5.23 -2.48 -22.85
CA GLY A 793 5.72 -2.41 -21.47
C GLY A 793 5.89 -0.99 -20.98
N SER A 794 5.87 -0.87 -19.65
CA SER A 794 6.04 0.38 -18.93
C SER A 794 6.92 0.16 -17.70
N ALA A 795 7.78 1.15 -17.40
CA ALA A 795 8.62 1.16 -16.20
C ALA A 795 8.87 2.58 -15.70
N TRP A 796 9.31 2.70 -14.45
CA TRP A 796 9.58 3.97 -13.81
C TRP A 796 10.99 4.03 -13.22
N SER A 797 11.71 5.15 -13.46
CA SER A 797 13.07 5.33 -12.94
C SER A 797 13.16 5.38 -11.41
N LEU A 798 12.07 5.66 -10.72
CA LEU A 798 11.99 5.63 -9.25
C LEU A 798 11.55 4.28 -8.67
N TYR A 799 11.60 3.22 -9.48
CA TYR A 799 11.33 1.86 -9.02
C TYR A 799 12.53 0.95 -9.32
N ASP A 800 12.36 -0.02 -10.19
CA ASP A 800 13.34 -1.09 -10.45
C ASP A 800 14.13 -0.92 -11.76
N VAL A 801 13.80 0.11 -12.55
CA VAL A 801 14.47 0.44 -13.82
C VAL A 801 15.04 1.85 -13.76
N PRO A 802 16.19 2.08 -13.09
CA PRO A 802 16.66 3.41 -12.75
C PRO A 802 17.14 4.25 -13.94
N THR A 803 17.42 3.65 -15.11
CA THR A 803 17.91 4.38 -16.30
C THR A 803 17.29 3.84 -17.59
N TYR A 804 17.25 4.69 -18.61
CA TYR A 804 16.78 4.31 -19.94
C TYR A 804 17.62 3.20 -20.61
N ALA A 805 18.92 3.14 -20.31
CA ALA A 805 19.77 2.05 -20.78
C ALA A 805 19.35 0.69 -20.20
N ILE A 806 19.09 0.66 -18.89
CA ILE A 806 18.56 -0.54 -18.19
C ILE A 806 17.19 -0.92 -18.75
N TRP A 807 16.33 0.06 -19.08
CA TRP A 807 15.06 -0.23 -19.74
C TRP A 807 15.21 -0.98 -21.06
N GLN A 808 16.15 -0.56 -21.89
CA GLN A 808 16.45 -1.25 -23.14
C GLN A 808 17.04 -2.63 -22.93
N GLU A 809 17.83 -2.84 -21.87
CA GLU A 809 18.33 -4.16 -21.46
C GLU A 809 17.19 -5.06 -20.95
N THR A 810 16.29 -4.53 -20.13
CA THR A 810 15.08 -5.23 -19.65
C THR A 810 14.23 -5.73 -20.83
N LEU A 811 14.05 -4.89 -21.85
CA LEU A 811 13.32 -5.28 -23.06
C LEU A 811 14.03 -6.40 -23.83
N ARG A 812 15.37 -6.34 -23.98
CA ARG A 812 16.15 -7.40 -24.62
C ARG A 812 16.06 -8.72 -23.86
N HIS A 813 16.16 -8.63 -22.54
CA HIS A 813 16.04 -9.78 -21.66
C HIS A 813 14.65 -10.43 -21.82
N GLU A 814 13.57 -9.67 -21.77
CA GLU A 814 12.21 -10.17 -21.97
C GLU A 814 12.05 -10.84 -23.34
N ALA A 815 12.53 -10.19 -24.41
CA ALA A 815 12.48 -10.76 -25.75
C ALA A 815 13.29 -12.06 -25.89
N SER A 816 14.40 -12.18 -25.16
CA SER A 816 15.26 -13.37 -25.10
C SER A 816 14.56 -14.51 -24.35
N ILE A 817 13.96 -14.23 -23.20
CA ILE A 817 13.21 -15.21 -22.41
C ILE A 817 12.05 -15.80 -23.21
N LEU A 818 11.31 -14.96 -23.92
CA LEU A 818 10.19 -15.41 -24.76
C LEU A 818 10.62 -16.31 -25.92
N ALA A 819 11.87 -16.17 -26.37
CA ALA A 819 12.42 -17.01 -27.46
C ALA A 819 13.06 -18.31 -26.96
N ASN A 820 13.78 -18.24 -25.83
CA ASN A 820 14.68 -19.31 -25.37
C ASN A 820 14.59 -19.53 -23.85
N GLY A 821 13.47 -19.22 -23.22
CA GLY A 821 13.31 -19.23 -21.77
C GLY A 821 13.27 -20.62 -21.14
N LEU A 822 12.56 -20.72 -20.02
CA LEU A 822 12.42 -21.96 -19.25
C LEU A 822 11.82 -23.08 -20.08
N ARG A 823 12.19 -24.33 -19.79
CA ARG A 823 11.69 -25.53 -20.46
C ARG A 823 11.31 -26.59 -19.43
N LEU A 824 10.26 -27.35 -19.73
CA LEU A 824 9.99 -28.59 -19.01
C LEU A 824 10.98 -29.65 -19.48
N VAL A 825 11.56 -30.39 -18.54
CA VAL A 825 12.34 -31.58 -18.82
C VAL A 825 11.35 -32.73 -18.99
N GLU A 826 11.30 -33.33 -20.19
CA GLU A 826 10.51 -34.54 -20.44
C GLU A 826 11.27 -35.74 -19.88
N HIS A 827 10.70 -36.47 -18.93
CA HIS A 827 11.23 -37.72 -18.38
C HIS A 827 10.63 -38.94 -19.05
#